data_1cc9e3f06cbbcb15702351995a60d000
#
_entry.id   1cc9e3f06cbbcb15702351995a60d000
#
_cell.length_a   1.000
_cell.length_b   1.000
_cell.length_c   1.000
_cell.angle_alpha   90.00
_cell.angle_beta   90.00
_cell.angle_gamma   90.00
#
_symmetry.space_group_name_H-M   'P 1'
#
loop_
_entity.id
_entity.type
_entity.pdbx_description
1 polymer ?
#
loop_
_entity_poly.entity_id
_entity_poly.type
_entity_poly.pdbx_seq_one_letter_code
_entity_poly.pdbx_strand_id
1 'polypeptide(L)'
;MGKAIGIDLGTTNSVVAFKDVTVRTIQTGAGNEDLCRSCVAMNNNGELIVGNSVYNSWKRHTPNIIVSVKRLMGASINDANVQKMKSDKHSYPFGIQKLSGGTEDSVAVILKGKEYTPEQISAAILHSLKDDASNKLGDVEYAVITVPAYFNEKQKSATKKAAKMAGLKVLQLLAEPTAAALSYGFDNLKDDEDKTLLIYDFGGGTFDLSILTAAGGQFVETGAGGDRWLGGDDIDVILSDYVKEQIENNNNLNLQELLDSKTEKEVKEFTAGMKADVENAKKTLSQSTSATIFISNYLEDDNDDPIDDIVVTRDTFESLIRPLIQRTIDLIEELLTKTSISADDLSNILLVGGSSCIPLVKRMLVEKYGEEKVLSSEKPMLAIAQGAAILAASMDVTKWKDDDDGDFDENTAPSDGPVVYTAKHNYYIQLQRNGKKELEKFIEDQTPLPYSINRQFSTTVNDQKIVEVRLFSDAEDGTYEKLASGFFTISENLPSGSKLNFTFNLDEDETLRVKVKVVNTGKSSQVVLGRGNKDSSCLSEISSSIEDVLSDGNISDNKKSTFVAKVQNIIDEIEKSRLKSDDTKWLELEQKVKTAKQFATEPEEQENRLGEILATILVNNFKQYIEPSDYDEMRNKLNTLRTTSDKFKKESLNKELEDLANQYGLLLNIFLFKIVANNAKTPQDAARANCAFDEMIQALRTGDIPAIRRIQNDNEDLLAKNDVGIGDGFSIEIGR
;
A
#
# COMPACT_ATOMS: atom_id res chain seq x y z
N MET A 1 -0.58 25.68 23.21
CA MET A 1 0.19 24.97 22.17
C MET A 1 0.27 23.52 22.59
N GLY A 2 -0.06 22.60 21.67
CA GLY A 2 0.06 21.17 21.91
C GLY A 2 1.51 20.77 22.16
N LYS A 3 1.71 19.73 22.98
CA LYS A 3 3.05 19.21 23.30
C LYS A 3 3.57 18.31 22.21
N ALA A 4 4.90 18.25 22.05
CA ALA A 4 5.61 17.36 21.15
C ALA A 4 6.20 16.18 21.94
N ILE A 5 6.07 14.96 21.41
CA ILE A 5 6.59 13.73 21.99
C ILE A 5 7.51 13.00 21.02
N GLY A 6 8.37 12.13 21.55
CA GLY A 6 9.13 11.17 20.76
C GLY A 6 8.46 9.79 20.80
N ILE A 7 8.33 9.14 19.66
CA ILE A 7 7.74 7.81 19.54
C ILE A 7 8.71 6.89 18.80
N ASP A 8 9.04 5.78 19.43
CA ASP A 8 9.57 4.60 18.75
C ASP A 8 8.40 3.69 18.38
N LEU A 9 8.09 3.62 17.08
CA LEU A 9 7.08 2.68 16.54
C LEU A 9 7.80 1.39 16.15
N GLY A 10 8.07 0.52 17.13
CA GLY A 10 8.84 -0.71 16.90
C GLY A 10 8.01 -1.85 16.31
N THR A 11 8.69 -2.83 15.71
CA THR A 11 8.07 -4.06 15.17
C THR A 11 7.40 -4.89 16.25
N THR A 12 8.06 -5.05 17.41
CA THR A 12 7.58 -5.87 18.53
C THR A 12 7.03 -5.04 19.67
N ASN A 13 7.70 -3.97 20.06
CA ASN A 13 7.28 -3.03 21.10
C ASN A 13 7.38 -1.61 20.59
N SER A 14 6.49 -0.75 21.04
CA SER A 14 6.53 0.69 20.81
C SER A 14 6.70 1.42 22.13
N VAL A 15 7.35 2.58 22.08
CA VAL A 15 7.65 3.41 23.26
C VAL A 15 7.33 4.85 22.97
N VAL A 16 6.79 5.54 23.95
CA VAL A 16 6.61 6.99 23.90
C VAL A 16 7.44 7.66 25.00
N ALA A 17 8.12 8.74 24.65
CA ALA A 17 8.95 9.53 25.55
C ALA A 17 8.66 11.04 25.40
N PHE A 18 8.99 11.78 26.43
CA PHE A 18 8.83 13.24 26.47
C PHE A 18 10.05 13.86 27.16
N LYS A 19 10.48 15.02 26.70
CA LYS A 19 11.54 15.82 27.33
C LYS A 19 10.98 17.19 27.75
N ASP A 20 11.10 17.47 29.04
CA ASP A 20 11.02 18.82 29.60
C ASP A 20 12.43 19.25 30.08
N VAL A 21 12.72 19.11 31.36
CA VAL A 21 14.05 19.31 31.92
C VAL A 21 14.91 18.05 31.72
N THR A 22 14.28 16.87 31.90
CA THR A 22 14.90 15.56 31.71
C THR A 22 14.06 14.74 30.75
N VAL A 23 14.71 13.81 30.05
CA VAL A 23 14.02 12.85 29.20
C VAL A 23 13.41 11.77 30.09
N ARG A 24 12.14 11.42 29.81
CA ARG A 24 11.43 10.34 30.51
C ARG A 24 10.51 9.60 29.56
N THR A 25 10.38 8.31 29.75
CA THR A 25 9.35 7.52 29.08
C THR A 25 7.97 7.76 29.70
N ILE A 26 6.96 7.66 28.86
CA ILE A 26 5.56 7.72 29.26
C ILE A 26 5.06 6.29 29.37
N GLN A 27 4.72 5.87 30.57
CA GLN A 27 4.16 4.54 30.79
C GLN A 27 2.79 4.40 30.13
N THR A 28 2.55 3.27 29.51
CA THR A 28 1.38 3.02 28.65
C THR A 28 0.50 1.89 29.19
N GLY A 29 -0.75 1.91 28.77
CA GLY A 29 -1.74 0.90 29.11
C GLY A 29 -2.10 0.82 30.61
N ALA A 30 -2.99 -0.09 30.94
CA ALA A 30 -3.48 -0.28 32.31
C ALA A 30 -2.39 -0.80 33.29
N GLY A 31 -1.34 -1.44 32.79
CA GLY A 31 -0.20 -1.95 33.58
C GLY A 31 0.84 -0.90 33.91
N ASN A 32 0.74 0.31 33.39
CA ASN A 32 1.77 1.36 33.51
C ASN A 32 3.17 0.85 33.14
N GLU A 33 3.30 0.27 31.95
CA GLU A 33 4.56 -0.29 31.45
C GLU A 33 5.27 0.71 30.52
N ASP A 34 6.60 0.73 30.54
CA ASP A 34 7.39 1.59 29.64
C ASP A 34 7.31 1.11 28.17
N LEU A 35 7.02 -0.17 27.95
CA LEU A 35 6.91 -0.79 26.64
C LEU A 35 5.44 -1.13 26.34
N CYS A 36 4.93 -0.68 25.19
CA CYS A 36 3.66 -1.07 24.62
C CYS A 36 3.88 -2.13 23.52
N ARG A 37 3.29 -3.32 23.64
CA ARG A 37 3.35 -4.31 22.55
C ARG A 37 2.71 -3.76 21.28
N SER A 38 3.44 -3.85 20.17
CA SER A 38 2.96 -3.47 18.84
C SER A 38 2.01 -4.52 18.27
N CYS A 39 0.94 -4.80 18.99
CA CYS A 39 -0.07 -5.77 18.58
C CYS A 39 -1.48 -5.18 18.71
N VAL A 40 -2.36 -5.62 17.81
CA VAL A 40 -3.73 -5.11 17.71
C VAL A 40 -4.71 -6.27 17.61
N ALA A 41 -5.77 -6.22 18.38
CA ALA A 41 -6.92 -7.13 18.28
C ALA A 41 -8.22 -6.34 18.16
N MET A 42 -9.31 -7.04 17.91
CA MET A 42 -10.65 -6.45 17.91
C MET A 42 -11.44 -7.01 19.08
N ASN A 43 -12.01 -6.13 19.91
CA ASN A 43 -12.90 -6.52 20.99
C ASN A 43 -14.26 -7.02 20.45
N ASN A 44 -15.17 -7.38 21.35
CA ASN A 44 -16.51 -7.87 20.98
C ASN A 44 -17.42 -6.75 20.43
N ASN A 45 -17.10 -5.49 20.72
CA ASN A 45 -17.84 -4.32 20.22
C ASN A 45 -17.38 -3.89 18.82
N GLY A 46 -16.34 -4.53 18.25
CA GLY A 46 -15.77 -4.18 16.95
C GLY A 46 -14.72 -3.07 16.99
N GLU A 47 -14.25 -2.67 18.19
CA GLU A 47 -13.22 -1.66 18.38
C GLU A 47 -11.83 -2.29 18.39
N LEU A 48 -10.84 -1.60 17.84
CA LEU A 48 -9.44 -2.03 17.89
C LEU A 48 -8.88 -1.76 19.29
N ILE A 49 -8.27 -2.78 19.87
CA ILE A 49 -7.56 -2.73 21.16
C ILE A 49 -6.09 -3.05 20.95
N VAL A 50 -5.21 -2.41 21.71
CA VAL A 50 -3.76 -2.37 21.47
C VAL A 50 -2.99 -2.76 22.73
N GLY A 51 -1.81 -3.33 22.57
CA GLY A 51 -0.77 -3.37 23.59
C GLY A 51 -0.76 -4.61 24.46
N ASN A 52 -0.18 -4.47 25.66
CA ASN A 52 0.17 -5.59 26.55
C ASN A 52 -1.03 -6.41 27.01
N SER A 53 -2.18 -5.77 27.23
CA SER A 53 -3.43 -6.48 27.60
C SER A 53 -3.91 -7.42 26.48
N VAL A 54 -3.74 -7.00 25.21
CA VAL A 54 -4.03 -7.83 24.03
C VAL A 54 -3.07 -9.01 23.98
N TYR A 55 -1.77 -8.75 24.11
CA TYR A 55 -0.74 -9.76 24.08
C TYR A 55 -0.92 -10.80 25.19
N ASN A 56 -1.18 -10.36 26.41
CA ASN A 56 -1.39 -11.24 27.55
C ASN A 56 -2.69 -12.06 27.44
N SER A 57 -3.70 -11.57 26.70
CA SER A 57 -4.92 -12.30 26.39
C SER A 57 -4.77 -13.24 25.18
N TRP A 58 -3.65 -13.21 24.48
CA TRP A 58 -3.39 -14.01 23.27
C TRP A 58 -3.56 -15.51 23.49
N LYS A 59 -3.27 -16.01 24.67
CA LYS A 59 -3.56 -17.40 25.06
C LYS A 59 -5.02 -17.82 24.80
N ARG A 60 -5.94 -16.86 24.57
CA ARG A 60 -7.38 -17.08 24.38
C ARG A 60 -7.91 -16.72 22.98
N HIS A 61 -7.13 -16.01 22.12
CA HIS A 61 -7.70 -15.32 20.94
C HIS A 61 -6.87 -15.39 19.64
N THR A 62 -6.09 -16.43 19.39
CA THR A 62 -5.53 -16.67 18.06
C THR A 62 -6.65 -17.13 17.11
N PRO A 63 -6.76 -16.72 15.85
CA PRO A 63 -5.88 -15.95 14.95
C PRO A 63 -6.25 -14.46 14.83
N ASN A 64 -6.90 -13.88 15.84
CA ASN A 64 -7.47 -12.54 15.77
C ASN A 64 -6.57 -11.46 16.39
N ILE A 65 -5.25 -11.64 16.30
CA ILE A 65 -4.25 -10.66 16.72
C ILE A 65 -3.30 -10.38 15.57
N ILE A 66 -3.12 -9.11 15.23
CA ILE A 66 -2.12 -8.65 14.28
C ILE A 66 -0.88 -8.25 15.05
N VAL A 67 0.26 -8.81 14.67
CA VAL A 67 1.59 -8.51 15.21
C VAL A 67 2.53 -8.11 14.10
N SER A 68 3.65 -7.45 14.43
CA SER A 68 4.73 -7.12 13.49
C SER A 68 4.28 -6.36 12.23
N VAL A 69 3.21 -5.55 12.35
CA VAL A 69 2.61 -4.83 11.22
C VAL A 69 3.59 -3.86 10.54
N LYS A 70 4.59 -3.36 11.27
CA LYS A 70 5.64 -2.48 10.72
C LYS A 70 6.36 -3.09 9.51
N ARG A 71 6.49 -4.44 9.45
CA ARG A 71 7.07 -5.17 8.31
C ARG A 71 6.27 -5.07 7.02
N LEU A 72 4.99 -4.71 7.13
CA LEU A 72 4.05 -4.59 6.00
C LEU A 72 3.84 -3.13 5.56
N MET A 73 4.44 -2.16 6.27
CA MET A 73 4.30 -0.73 5.94
C MET A 73 4.90 -0.44 4.57
N GLY A 74 4.09 0.15 3.68
CA GLY A 74 4.51 0.50 2.32
C GLY A 74 4.88 -0.68 1.42
N ALA A 75 4.58 -1.93 1.84
CA ALA A 75 4.97 -3.14 1.12
C ALA A 75 4.01 -3.46 -0.04
N SER A 76 4.54 -4.14 -1.06
CA SER A 76 3.79 -4.81 -2.12
C SER A 76 3.38 -6.22 -1.68
N ILE A 77 2.23 -6.72 -2.16
CA ILE A 77 1.81 -8.09 -1.87
C ILE A 77 2.84 -9.13 -2.36
N ASN A 78 3.61 -8.79 -3.39
CA ASN A 78 4.60 -9.68 -4.00
C ASN A 78 5.99 -9.60 -3.34
N ASP A 79 6.20 -8.69 -2.39
CA ASP A 79 7.49 -8.57 -1.71
C ASP A 79 7.85 -9.86 -0.97
N ALA A 80 9.13 -10.24 -1.03
CA ALA A 80 9.64 -11.46 -0.41
C ALA A 80 9.29 -11.55 1.09
N ASN A 81 9.39 -10.42 1.80
CA ASN A 81 9.04 -10.32 3.20
C ASN A 81 7.55 -10.61 3.46
N VAL A 82 6.66 -10.08 2.61
CA VAL A 82 5.21 -10.33 2.70
C VAL A 82 4.91 -11.80 2.41
N GLN A 83 5.55 -12.39 1.39
CA GLN A 83 5.37 -13.81 1.08
C GLN A 83 5.89 -14.72 2.20
N LYS A 84 7.02 -14.38 2.83
CA LYS A 84 7.54 -15.09 4.01
C LYS A 84 6.52 -15.04 5.17
N MET A 85 5.97 -13.87 5.50
CA MET A 85 4.94 -13.74 6.53
C MET A 85 3.66 -14.52 6.18
N LYS A 86 3.24 -14.55 4.90
CA LYS A 86 2.08 -15.34 4.46
C LYS A 86 2.28 -16.84 4.61
N SER A 87 3.48 -17.33 4.41
CA SER A 87 3.82 -18.76 4.51
C SER A 87 3.99 -19.21 5.96
N ASP A 88 4.49 -18.34 6.84
CA ASP A 88 4.68 -18.64 8.26
C ASP A 88 3.38 -18.39 9.07
N LYS A 89 2.47 -19.37 9.02
CA LYS A 89 1.21 -19.32 9.76
C LYS A 89 1.36 -19.54 11.26
N HIS A 90 2.49 -20.03 11.70
CA HIS A 90 2.78 -20.19 13.11
C HIS A 90 3.08 -18.83 13.78
N SER A 91 3.96 -18.03 13.17
CA SER A 91 4.32 -16.70 13.70
C SER A 91 3.31 -15.62 13.33
N TYR A 92 2.66 -15.73 12.16
CA TYR A 92 1.72 -14.76 11.61
C TYR A 92 0.38 -15.41 11.25
N PRO A 93 -0.45 -15.76 12.25
CA PRO A 93 -1.69 -16.54 12.03
C PRO A 93 -2.81 -15.76 11.34
N PHE A 94 -2.71 -14.44 11.25
CA PHE A 94 -3.71 -13.60 10.57
C PHE A 94 -3.60 -13.67 9.04
N GLY A 95 -4.68 -13.30 8.35
CA GLY A 95 -4.72 -13.26 6.89
C GLY A 95 -3.95 -12.05 6.36
N ILE A 96 -3.14 -12.28 5.31
CA ILE A 96 -2.46 -11.23 4.55
C ILE A 96 -2.84 -11.41 3.09
N GLN A 97 -3.35 -10.37 2.45
CA GLN A 97 -3.79 -10.39 1.06
C GLN A 97 -3.61 -9.03 0.38
N LYS A 98 -3.86 -8.97 -0.93
CA LYS A 98 -3.96 -7.70 -1.64
C LYS A 98 -5.17 -6.92 -1.13
N LEU A 99 -5.01 -5.61 -0.95
CA LEU A 99 -6.12 -4.74 -0.55
C LEU A 99 -7.22 -4.75 -1.63
N SER A 100 -8.47 -4.94 -1.23
CA SER A 100 -9.61 -4.86 -2.13
C SER A 100 -9.71 -3.48 -2.78
N GLY A 101 -9.70 -3.44 -4.11
CA GLY A 101 -9.66 -2.20 -4.89
C GLY A 101 -8.29 -1.52 -4.97
N GLY A 102 -7.22 -2.14 -4.44
CA GLY A 102 -5.84 -1.68 -4.59
C GLY A 102 -5.10 -2.40 -5.72
N THR A 103 -3.85 -1.98 -5.97
CA THR A 103 -2.92 -2.65 -6.89
C THR A 103 -2.11 -3.75 -6.18
N GLU A 104 -1.22 -4.42 -6.91
CA GLU A 104 -0.24 -5.36 -6.33
C GLU A 104 0.72 -4.66 -5.34
N ASP A 105 0.86 -3.34 -5.43
CA ASP A 105 1.65 -2.51 -4.51
C ASP A 105 0.94 -2.22 -3.17
N SER A 106 -0.14 -2.93 -2.85
CA SER A 106 -0.89 -2.75 -1.62
C SER A 106 -1.12 -4.05 -0.87
N VAL A 107 -1.11 -3.97 0.45
CA VAL A 107 -1.33 -5.08 1.37
C VAL A 107 -2.48 -4.77 2.32
N ALA A 108 -3.29 -5.77 2.60
CA ALA A 108 -4.27 -5.74 3.68
C ALA A 108 -4.04 -6.92 4.64
N VAL A 109 -4.30 -6.68 5.91
CA VAL A 109 -4.37 -7.70 6.96
C VAL A 109 -5.82 -7.93 7.35
N ILE A 110 -6.15 -9.18 7.67
CA ILE A 110 -7.53 -9.58 7.99
C ILE A 110 -7.68 -9.76 9.49
N LEU A 111 -8.61 -9.00 10.08
CA LEU A 111 -8.96 -9.12 11.48
C LEU A 111 -10.48 -9.32 11.62
N LYS A 112 -10.89 -10.48 12.15
CA LYS A 112 -12.31 -10.90 12.24
C LYS A 112 -13.10 -10.72 10.92
N GLY A 113 -12.46 -11.08 9.78
CA GLY A 113 -13.07 -10.98 8.45
C GLY A 113 -13.11 -9.57 7.83
N LYS A 114 -12.56 -8.57 8.51
CA LYS A 114 -12.45 -7.19 8.02
C LYS A 114 -11.05 -6.90 7.53
N GLU A 115 -10.94 -6.21 6.40
CA GLU A 115 -9.66 -5.72 5.86
C GLU A 115 -9.20 -4.45 6.55
N TYR A 116 -7.92 -4.41 6.88
CA TYR A 116 -7.22 -3.21 7.37
C TYR A 116 -5.91 -3.04 6.62
N THR A 117 -5.55 -1.83 6.28
CA THR A 117 -4.20 -1.57 5.77
C THR A 117 -3.19 -1.56 6.92
N PRO A 118 -1.90 -1.81 6.65
CA PRO A 118 -0.85 -1.71 7.67
C PRO A 118 -0.83 -0.35 8.37
N GLU A 119 -1.13 0.73 7.63
CA GLU A 119 -1.21 2.08 8.18
C GLU A 119 -2.37 2.24 9.17
N GLN A 120 -3.54 1.62 8.91
CA GLN A 120 -4.68 1.65 9.84
C GLN A 120 -4.37 0.92 11.15
N ILE A 121 -3.66 -0.20 11.07
CA ILE A 121 -3.23 -0.94 12.27
C ILE A 121 -2.16 -0.16 13.03
N SER A 122 -1.17 0.40 12.34
CA SER A 122 -0.14 1.25 12.96
C SER A 122 -0.75 2.53 13.56
N ALA A 123 -1.77 3.10 12.91
CA ALA A 123 -2.50 4.25 13.44
C ALA A 123 -3.20 3.91 14.76
N ALA A 124 -3.75 2.72 14.92
CA ALA A 124 -4.35 2.30 16.20
C ALA A 124 -3.29 2.25 17.31
N ILE A 125 -2.08 1.76 17.02
CA ILE A 125 -0.95 1.75 17.98
C ILE A 125 -0.56 3.19 18.34
N LEU A 126 -0.35 4.05 17.35
CA LEU A 126 0.04 5.44 17.55
C LEU A 126 -1.03 6.23 18.32
N HIS A 127 -2.32 5.99 18.05
CA HIS A 127 -3.44 6.59 18.76
C HIS A 127 -3.43 6.20 20.24
N SER A 128 -3.23 4.91 20.55
CA SER A 128 -3.13 4.43 21.93
C SER A 128 -1.97 5.12 22.67
N LEU A 129 -0.78 5.21 22.06
CA LEU A 129 0.38 5.90 22.65
C LEU A 129 0.13 7.39 22.85
N LYS A 130 -0.53 8.05 21.90
CA LYS A 130 -0.93 9.45 22.00
C LYS A 130 -1.89 9.69 23.16
N ASP A 131 -2.90 8.83 23.31
CA ASP A 131 -3.90 8.93 24.37
C ASP A 131 -3.24 8.76 25.76
N ASP A 132 -2.38 7.74 25.93
CA ASP A 132 -1.62 7.55 27.16
C ASP A 132 -0.72 8.76 27.47
N ALA A 133 -0.07 9.32 26.47
CA ALA A 133 0.74 10.54 26.62
C ALA A 133 -0.15 11.75 26.97
N SER A 134 -1.29 11.91 26.30
CA SER A 134 -2.21 13.04 26.53
C SER A 134 -2.83 12.98 27.94
N ASN A 135 -3.14 11.77 28.44
CA ASN A 135 -3.63 11.59 29.80
C ASN A 135 -2.63 12.05 30.87
N LYS A 136 -1.32 11.95 30.59
CA LYS A 136 -0.25 12.33 31.54
C LYS A 136 0.31 13.74 31.34
N LEU A 137 0.32 14.22 30.11
CA LEU A 137 0.94 15.48 29.74
C LEU A 137 -0.06 16.60 29.44
N GLY A 138 -1.31 16.29 29.17
CA GLY A 138 -2.31 17.17 28.58
C GLY A 138 -2.28 17.08 27.06
N ASP A 139 -2.64 18.14 26.36
CA ASP A 139 -2.80 18.16 24.91
C ASP A 139 -1.50 17.82 24.16
N VAL A 140 -1.48 16.65 23.51
CA VAL A 140 -0.37 16.16 22.68
C VAL A 140 -0.83 16.17 21.23
N GLU A 141 -0.20 16.99 20.40
CA GLU A 141 -0.51 17.14 18.98
C GLU A 141 0.64 16.72 18.07
N TYR A 142 1.89 16.92 18.51
CA TYR A 142 3.08 16.80 17.67
C TYR A 142 3.93 15.59 18.07
N ALA A 143 4.61 14.98 17.10
CA ALA A 143 5.52 13.87 17.35
C ALA A 143 6.72 13.87 16.40
N VAL A 144 7.88 13.48 16.95
CA VAL A 144 8.98 12.89 16.19
C VAL A 144 8.81 11.38 16.28
N ILE A 145 8.72 10.69 15.13
CA ILE A 145 8.50 9.24 15.06
C ILE A 145 9.74 8.60 14.43
N THR A 146 10.22 7.51 15.02
CA THR A 146 11.40 6.83 14.50
C THR A 146 11.06 5.81 13.43
N VAL A 147 11.98 5.66 12.49
CA VAL A 147 11.93 4.70 11.39
C VAL A 147 13.30 4.04 11.23
N PRO A 148 13.37 2.76 10.78
CA PRO A 148 14.63 2.16 10.40
C PRO A 148 15.37 2.99 9.35
N ALA A 149 16.70 2.99 9.41
CA ALA A 149 17.52 3.77 8.49
C ALA A 149 17.33 3.40 7.02
N TYR A 150 17.02 2.14 6.74
CA TYR A 150 16.79 1.61 5.38
C TYR A 150 15.36 1.79 4.85
N PHE A 151 14.45 2.44 5.62
CA PHE A 151 13.10 2.68 5.10
C PHE A 151 13.15 3.53 3.85
N ASN A 152 12.53 3.01 2.79
CA ASN A 152 12.34 3.75 1.55
C ASN A 152 11.19 4.78 1.66
N GLU A 153 11.01 5.57 0.61
CA GLU A 153 9.98 6.62 0.53
C GLU A 153 8.57 6.08 0.81
N LYS A 154 8.20 4.90 0.27
CA LYS A 154 6.88 4.30 0.49
C LYS A 154 6.64 3.98 1.97
N GLN A 155 7.64 3.42 2.65
CA GLN A 155 7.55 3.04 4.07
C GLN A 155 7.49 4.28 4.97
N LYS A 156 8.27 5.32 4.67
CA LYS A 156 8.25 6.62 5.36
C LYS A 156 6.90 7.32 5.17
N SER A 157 6.40 7.39 3.93
CA SER A 157 5.08 7.93 3.61
C SER A 157 3.94 7.18 4.32
N ALA A 158 4.01 5.83 4.37
CA ALA A 158 3.04 5.01 5.10
C ALA A 158 3.07 5.31 6.61
N THR A 159 4.26 5.55 7.18
CA THR A 159 4.41 5.92 8.61
C THR A 159 3.79 7.30 8.90
N LYS A 160 4.05 8.32 8.07
CA LYS A 160 3.42 9.64 8.17
C LYS A 160 1.89 9.52 8.06
N LYS A 161 1.39 8.72 7.11
CA LYS A 161 -0.04 8.47 6.93
C LYS A 161 -0.66 7.85 8.18
N ALA A 162 -0.02 6.85 8.78
CA ALA A 162 -0.48 6.22 10.02
C ALA A 162 -0.54 7.24 11.17
N ALA A 163 0.46 8.09 11.32
CA ALA A 163 0.49 9.14 12.32
C ALA A 163 -0.64 10.18 12.14
N LYS A 164 -0.87 10.61 10.90
CA LYS A 164 -1.98 11.52 10.56
C LYS A 164 -3.34 10.89 10.89
N MET A 165 -3.53 9.62 10.60
CA MET A 165 -4.75 8.86 10.96
C MET A 165 -4.92 8.75 12.49
N ALA A 166 -3.83 8.69 13.26
CA ALA A 166 -3.83 8.73 14.72
C ALA A 166 -4.05 10.15 15.28
N GLY A 167 -4.17 11.16 14.42
CA GLY A 167 -4.32 12.56 14.82
C GLY A 167 -3.04 13.19 15.35
N LEU A 168 -1.87 12.67 14.96
CA LEU A 168 -0.55 13.25 15.26
C LEU A 168 -0.05 14.07 14.06
N LYS A 169 0.53 15.22 14.37
CA LYS A 169 1.27 16.07 13.46
C LYS A 169 2.75 15.67 13.54
N VAL A 170 3.27 15.05 12.49
CA VAL A 170 4.65 14.62 12.44
C VAL A 170 5.54 15.84 12.23
N LEU A 171 6.38 16.13 13.21
CA LEU A 171 7.42 17.16 13.08
C LEU A 171 8.53 16.66 12.16
N GLN A 172 8.92 15.39 12.35
CA GLN A 172 9.98 14.75 11.58
C GLN A 172 9.94 13.24 11.75
N LEU A 173 10.37 12.50 10.72
CA LEU A 173 10.75 11.10 10.84
C LEU A 173 12.25 11.02 11.14
N LEU A 174 12.63 10.39 12.25
CA LEU A 174 14.00 10.27 12.70
C LEU A 174 14.51 8.84 12.49
N ALA A 175 15.67 8.68 11.86
CA ALA A 175 16.31 7.37 11.76
C ALA A 175 16.62 6.80 13.16
N GLU A 176 16.24 5.53 13.40
CA GLU A 176 16.47 4.84 14.68
C GLU A 176 17.92 4.93 15.19
N PRO A 177 18.96 4.74 14.34
CA PRO A 177 20.34 4.88 14.79
C PRO A 177 20.70 6.31 15.22
N THR A 178 20.17 7.32 14.54
CA THR A 178 20.38 8.71 14.95
C THR A 178 19.67 9.02 16.28
N ALA A 179 18.46 8.50 16.47
CA ALA A 179 17.77 8.59 17.75
C ALA A 179 18.58 7.95 18.88
N ALA A 180 19.17 6.77 18.62
CA ALA A 180 20.06 6.12 19.57
C ALA A 180 21.26 7.02 19.96
N ALA A 181 21.96 7.57 18.98
CA ALA A 181 23.09 8.47 19.21
C ALA A 181 22.69 9.71 20.05
N LEU A 182 21.55 10.33 19.75
CA LEU A 182 20.99 11.44 20.53
C LEU A 182 20.73 11.03 22.00
N SER A 183 20.20 9.84 22.24
CA SER A 183 19.91 9.36 23.60
C SER A 183 21.15 9.14 24.45
N TYR A 184 22.28 8.83 23.80
CA TYR A 184 23.60 8.69 24.46
C TYR A 184 24.34 10.02 24.60
N GLY A 185 23.76 11.14 24.17
CA GLY A 185 24.30 12.49 24.38
C GLY A 185 25.39 12.91 23.39
N PHE A 186 25.47 12.23 22.23
CA PHE A 186 26.46 12.58 21.21
C PHE A 186 26.11 13.87 20.43
N ASP A 187 24.94 14.47 20.68
CA ASP A 187 24.57 15.81 20.20
C ASP A 187 25.38 16.95 20.88
N ASN A 188 26.05 16.64 21.99
CA ASN A 188 26.82 17.60 22.79
C ASN A 188 28.34 17.54 22.53
N LEU A 189 28.77 16.93 21.42
CA LEU A 189 30.17 16.93 20.99
C LEU A 189 30.63 18.35 20.68
N LYS A 190 31.88 18.65 20.99
CA LYS A 190 32.49 19.93 20.63
C LYS A 190 32.75 19.99 19.13
N ASP A 191 32.88 21.21 18.57
CA ASP A 191 33.09 21.40 17.13
C ASP A 191 34.36 20.75 16.56
N ASP A 192 35.35 20.44 17.43
CA ASP A 192 36.61 19.79 17.09
C ASP A 192 36.66 18.28 17.46
N GLU A 193 35.51 17.72 17.89
CA GLU A 193 35.39 16.31 18.25
C GLU A 193 34.59 15.55 17.22
N ASP A 194 35.22 14.59 16.53
CA ASP A 194 34.57 13.64 15.65
C ASP A 194 34.53 12.27 16.29
N LYS A 195 33.40 11.57 16.10
CA LYS A 195 33.19 10.21 16.59
C LYS A 195 32.59 9.34 15.49
N THR A 196 33.17 8.17 15.27
CA THR A 196 32.57 7.12 14.45
C THR A 196 31.86 6.14 15.37
N LEU A 197 30.54 6.08 15.26
CA LEU A 197 29.66 5.30 16.12
C LEU A 197 29.09 4.12 15.33
N LEU A 198 29.20 2.91 15.87
CA LEU A 198 28.43 1.77 15.40
C LEU A 198 27.19 1.60 16.27
N ILE A 199 26.03 1.71 15.69
CA ILE A 199 24.75 1.41 16.35
C ILE A 199 24.45 -0.07 16.13
N TYR A 200 24.34 -0.81 17.22
CA TYR A 200 24.02 -2.24 17.26
C TYR A 200 22.60 -2.36 17.81
N ASP A 201 21.61 -2.35 16.92
CA ASP A 201 20.21 -2.48 17.30
C ASP A 201 19.75 -3.92 17.14
N PHE A 202 19.68 -4.63 18.28
CA PHE A 202 19.22 -6.01 18.33
C PHE A 202 17.82 -6.06 18.94
N GLY A 203 16.83 -5.96 18.05
CA GLY A 203 15.42 -5.90 18.38
C GLY A 203 14.77 -7.27 18.65
N GLY A 204 13.45 -7.30 18.68
CA GLY A 204 12.69 -8.55 18.83
C GLY A 204 12.66 -9.39 17.56
N GLY A 205 12.64 -8.77 16.39
CA GLY A 205 12.53 -9.50 15.12
C GLY A 205 13.51 -9.03 14.04
N THR A 206 14.29 -7.97 14.28
CA THR A 206 15.29 -7.43 13.36
C THR A 206 16.61 -7.23 14.07
N PHE A 207 17.68 -7.30 13.32
CA PHE A 207 19.00 -6.87 13.72
C PHE A 207 19.50 -5.83 12.73
N ASP A 208 19.65 -4.60 13.20
CA ASP A 208 20.01 -3.45 12.39
C ASP A 208 21.35 -2.89 12.83
N LEU A 209 22.22 -2.60 11.86
CA LEU A 209 23.54 -1.99 12.05
C LEU A 209 23.58 -0.67 11.29
N SER A 210 24.09 0.36 11.93
CA SER A 210 24.39 1.62 11.25
C SER A 210 25.68 2.21 11.75
N ILE A 211 26.48 2.76 10.84
CA ILE A 211 27.68 3.52 11.18
C ILE A 211 27.34 5.00 10.99
N LEU A 212 27.48 5.78 12.06
CA LEU A 212 27.26 7.21 12.08
C LEU A 212 28.59 7.92 12.33
N THR A 213 28.86 8.99 11.59
CA THR A 213 29.86 9.98 11.96
C THR A 213 29.14 11.13 12.67
N ALA A 214 29.51 11.36 13.94
CA ALA A 214 29.03 12.46 14.74
C ALA A 214 30.14 13.53 14.82
N ALA A 215 29.89 14.74 14.31
CA ALA A 215 30.85 15.84 14.24
C ALA A 215 30.15 17.18 14.46
N GLY A 216 30.65 18.01 15.37
CA GLY A 216 30.09 19.34 15.62
C GLY A 216 28.59 19.33 15.98
N GLY A 217 28.12 18.29 16.68
CA GLY A 217 26.70 18.12 17.01
C GLY A 217 25.81 17.62 15.86
N GLN A 218 26.37 17.31 14.70
CA GLN A 218 25.65 16.77 13.54
C GLN A 218 25.94 15.28 13.37
N PHE A 219 24.99 14.55 12.79
CA PHE A 219 25.10 13.12 12.52
C PHE A 219 24.95 12.86 11.01
N VAL A 220 25.90 12.11 10.47
CA VAL A 220 25.88 11.63 9.08
C VAL A 220 25.98 10.10 9.08
N GLU A 221 25.04 9.40 8.49
CA GLU A 221 25.13 7.97 8.34
C GLU A 221 26.06 7.61 7.17
N THR A 222 27.10 6.85 7.46
CA THR A 222 28.13 6.44 6.49
C THR A 222 27.99 5.00 6.05
N GLY A 223 27.16 4.21 6.71
CA GLY A 223 26.85 2.85 6.30
C GLY A 223 25.73 2.22 7.10
N ALA A 224 25.03 1.29 6.46
CA ALA A 224 23.98 0.50 7.06
C ALA A 224 24.09 -0.98 6.63
N GLY A 225 23.63 -1.88 7.49
CA GLY A 225 23.62 -3.32 7.31
C GLY A 225 22.71 -4.01 8.31
N GLY A 226 22.78 -5.34 8.36
CA GLY A 226 21.99 -6.11 9.33
C GLY A 226 21.22 -7.25 8.69
N ASP A 227 20.26 -7.79 9.43
CA ASP A 227 19.37 -8.86 8.97
C ASP A 227 17.94 -8.60 9.47
N ARG A 228 16.99 -8.41 8.55
CA ARG A 228 15.59 -8.11 8.84
C ARG A 228 14.81 -9.27 9.45
N TRP A 229 15.44 -10.46 9.53
CA TRP A 229 14.83 -11.68 10.04
C TRP A 229 15.65 -12.32 11.18
N LEU A 230 16.52 -11.55 11.80
CA LEU A 230 17.37 -11.96 12.93
C LEU A 230 17.01 -11.14 14.16
N GLY A 231 16.49 -11.78 15.21
CA GLY A 231 16.06 -11.07 16.40
C GLY A 231 15.78 -11.95 17.60
N GLY A 232 15.14 -11.37 18.60
CA GLY A 232 14.70 -12.08 19.80
C GLY A 232 13.71 -13.20 19.52
N ASP A 233 12.94 -13.12 18.44
CA ASP A 233 12.00 -14.16 18.03
C ASP A 233 12.74 -15.43 17.58
N ASP A 234 13.91 -15.30 16.93
CA ASP A 234 14.74 -16.45 16.54
C ASP A 234 15.39 -17.10 17.78
N ILE A 235 15.74 -16.30 18.79
CA ILE A 235 16.19 -16.82 20.07
C ILE A 235 15.08 -17.62 20.75
N ASP A 236 13.82 -17.15 20.69
CA ASP A 236 12.68 -17.88 21.23
C ASP A 236 12.45 -19.21 20.51
N VAL A 237 12.67 -19.27 19.20
CA VAL A 237 12.59 -20.52 18.42
C VAL A 237 13.66 -21.51 18.90
N ILE A 238 14.92 -21.07 19.00
CA ILE A 238 16.05 -21.91 19.48
C ILE A 238 15.74 -22.47 20.87
N LEU A 239 15.27 -21.62 21.77
CA LEU A 239 14.94 -22.03 23.14
C LEU A 239 13.71 -22.95 23.17
N SER A 240 12.69 -22.69 22.33
CA SER A 240 11.52 -23.55 22.18
C SER A 240 11.89 -24.96 21.71
N ASP A 241 12.79 -25.07 20.75
CA ASP A 241 13.19 -26.36 20.20
C ASP A 241 14.00 -27.17 21.24
N TYR A 242 14.87 -26.49 21.99
CA TYR A 242 15.53 -27.11 23.11
C TYR A 242 14.54 -27.61 24.18
N VAL A 243 13.51 -26.79 24.52
CA VAL A 243 12.50 -27.20 25.52
C VAL A 243 11.71 -28.42 25.05
N LYS A 244 11.32 -28.47 23.77
CA LYS A 244 10.63 -29.64 23.18
C LYS A 244 11.49 -30.91 23.30
N GLU A 245 12.79 -30.81 22.97
CA GLU A 245 13.72 -31.91 23.13
C GLU A 245 13.83 -32.37 24.60
N GLN A 246 13.84 -31.42 25.56
CA GLN A 246 13.86 -31.79 26.98
C GLN A 246 12.56 -32.43 27.45
N ILE A 247 11.38 -32.00 26.94
CA ILE A 247 10.10 -32.66 27.22
C ILE A 247 10.15 -34.12 26.78
N GLU A 248 10.60 -34.41 25.56
CA GLU A 248 10.70 -35.76 25.05
C GLU A 248 11.70 -36.64 25.88
N ASN A 249 12.88 -36.07 26.17
CA ASN A 249 13.92 -36.78 26.90
C ASN A 249 13.54 -37.08 28.35
N ASN A 250 12.96 -36.09 29.07
CA ASN A 250 12.65 -36.23 30.49
C ASN A 250 11.46 -37.17 30.74
N ASN A 251 10.50 -37.18 29.83
CA ASN A 251 9.27 -37.95 29.97
C ASN A 251 9.27 -39.24 29.09
N ASN A 252 10.34 -39.50 28.34
CA ASN A 252 10.48 -40.62 27.42
C ASN A 252 9.25 -40.80 26.50
N LEU A 253 8.81 -39.71 25.87
CA LEU A 253 7.66 -39.63 24.99
C LEU A 253 8.03 -39.01 23.65
N ASN A 254 7.16 -39.16 22.64
CA ASN A 254 7.21 -38.41 21.40
C ASN A 254 6.19 -37.25 21.49
N LEU A 255 6.69 -36.02 21.52
CA LEU A 255 5.83 -34.85 21.69
C LEU A 255 4.85 -34.67 20.54
N GLN A 256 5.25 -34.98 19.30
CA GLN A 256 4.38 -34.85 18.14
C GLN A 256 3.21 -35.86 18.23
N GLU A 257 3.49 -37.12 18.58
CA GLU A 257 2.45 -38.14 18.76
C GLU A 257 1.49 -37.77 19.89
N LEU A 258 2.01 -37.24 20.99
CA LEU A 258 1.20 -36.73 22.10
C LEU A 258 0.29 -35.59 21.64
N LEU A 259 0.82 -34.60 20.93
CA LEU A 259 0.02 -33.45 20.42
C LEU A 259 -1.02 -33.89 19.39
N ASP A 260 -0.71 -34.89 18.57
CA ASP A 260 -1.68 -35.44 17.59
C ASP A 260 -2.85 -36.16 18.27
N SER A 261 -2.68 -36.66 19.52
CA SER A 261 -3.75 -37.24 20.35
C SER A 261 -4.64 -36.20 21.00
N LYS A 262 -4.17 -34.95 21.17
CA LYS A 262 -4.89 -33.85 21.85
C LYS A 262 -5.89 -33.14 20.95
N THR A 263 -6.85 -32.46 21.53
CA THR A 263 -7.79 -31.63 20.80
C THR A 263 -7.12 -30.38 20.22
N GLU A 264 -7.67 -29.83 19.15
CA GLU A 264 -7.17 -28.58 18.53
C GLU A 264 -7.04 -27.43 19.55
N LYS A 265 -7.92 -27.41 20.58
CA LYS A 265 -7.88 -26.42 21.63
C LYS A 265 -6.65 -26.60 22.52
N GLU A 266 -6.38 -27.82 22.98
CA GLU A 266 -5.25 -28.15 23.83
C GLU A 266 -3.91 -27.88 23.13
N VAL A 267 -3.80 -28.26 21.84
CA VAL A 267 -2.61 -27.93 21.02
C VAL A 267 -2.39 -26.44 20.91
N LYS A 268 -3.46 -25.63 20.75
CA LYS A 268 -3.35 -24.17 20.75
C LYS A 268 -2.94 -23.62 22.11
N GLU A 269 -3.48 -24.14 23.19
CA GLU A 269 -3.13 -23.76 24.58
C GLU A 269 -1.67 -24.09 24.88
N PHE A 270 -1.20 -25.29 24.52
CA PHE A 270 0.21 -25.68 24.61
C PHE A 270 1.11 -24.72 23.82
N THR A 271 0.83 -24.50 22.54
CA THR A 271 1.67 -23.67 21.67
C THR A 271 1.77 -22.23 22.19
N ALA A 272 0.63 -21.66 22.60
CA ALA A 272 0.59 -20.28 23.10
C ALA A 272 1.22 -20.17 24.49
N GLY A 273 1.01 -21.14 25.38
CA GLY A 273 1.62 -21.19 26.70
C GLY A 273 3.12 -21.29 26.62
N MET A 274 3.62 -22.26 25.86
CA MET A 274 5.06 -22.47 25.66
C MET A 274 5.75 -21.24 25.05
N LYS A 275 5.16 -20.63 24.02
CA LYS A 275 5.72 -19.40 23.42
C LYS A 275 5.86 -18.26 24.45
N ALA A 276 4.84 -18.05 25.28
CA ALA A 276 4.87 -17.01 26.32
C ALA A 276 5.92 -17.32 27.40
N ASP A 277 5.99 -18.57 27.85
CA ASP A 277 6.92 -18.96 28.92
C ASP A 277 8.37 -18.99 28.43
N VAL A 278 8.63 -19.38 27.19
CA VAL A 278 9.95 -19.29 26.54
C VAL A 278 10.41 -17.83 26.43
N GLU A 279 9.55 -16.91 25.99
CA GLU A 279 9.88 -15.48 25.96
C GLU A 279 10.18 -14.94 27.38
N ASN A 280 9.38 -15.34 28.37
CA ASN A 280 9.61 -14.95 29.75
C ASN A 280 10.91 -15.55 30.32
N ALA A 281 11.21 -16.80 30.01
CA ALA A 281 12.46 -17.47 30.39
C ALA A 281 13.68 -16.76 29.78
N LYS A 282 13.64 -16.40 28.48
CA LYS A 282 14.67 -15.58 27.82
C LYS A 282 14.94 -14.27 28.58
N LYS A 283 13.88 -13.54 28.94
CA LYS A 283 14.00 -12.29 29.72
C LYS A 283 14.56 -12.54 31.13
N THR A 284 14.09 -13.58 31.82
CA THR A 284 14.55 -13.97 33.14
C THR A 284 16.01 -14.36 33.11
N LEU A 285 16.46 -15.13 32.10
CA LEU A 285 17.84 -15.55 31.92
C LEU A 285 18.81 -14.39 31.62
N SER A 286 18.29 -13.22 31.18
CA SER A 286 19.12 -12.01 31.09
C SER A 286 19.45 -11.40 32.46
N GLN A 287 18.69 -11.70 33.50
CA GLN A 287 18.86 -11.17 34.87
C GLN A 287 19.24 -12.23 35.91
N SER A 288 18.76 -13.47 35.71
CA SER A 288 18.93 -14.59 36.65
C SER A 288 19.76 -15.72 36.03
N THR A 289 20.33 -16.58 36.86
CA THR A 289 21.15 -17.72 36.40
C THR A 289 20.34 -18.93 35.95
N SER A 290 19.03 -18.96 36.22
CA SER A 290 18.11 -20.00 35.77
C SER A 290 16.69 -19.45 35.59
N ALA A 291 15.92 -20.15 34.77
CA ALA A 291 14.49 -19.91 34.59
C ALA A 291 13.74 -21.25 34.48
N THR A 292 12.51 -21.29 34.95
CA THR A 292 11.62 -22.46 34.83
C THR A 292 10.54 -22.17 33.82
N ILE A 293 10.32 -23.11 32.91
CA ILE A 293 9.23 -23.10 31.92
C ILE A 293 8.21 -24.12 32.41
N PHE A 294 7.00 -23.62 32.74
CA PHE A 294 5.98 -24.38 33.45
C PHE A 294 5.10 -25.18 32.49
N ILE A 295 5.64 -26.26 31.91
CA ILE A 295 4.94 -27.13 30.95
C ILE A 295 3.70 -27.78 31.58
N SER A 296 3.79 -28.12 32.86
CA SER A 296 2.69 -28.70 33.64
C SER A 296 1.40 -27.87 33.66
N ASN A 297 1.47 -26.59 33.32
CA ASN A 297 0.30 -25.71 33.28
C ASN A 297 -0.62 -25.93 32.08
N TYR A 298 -0.14 -26.60 31.00
CA TYR A 298 -0.85 -26.66 29.72
C TYR A 298 -0.59 -27.93 28.90
N LEU A 299 0.15 -28.90 29.43
CA LEU A 299 0.37 -30.18 28.78
C LEU A 299 0.37 -31.34 29.79
N GLU A 300 -0.45 -32.34 29.50
CA GLU A 300 -0.57 -33.60 30.23
C GLU A 300 -0.23 -34.76 29.29
N ASP A 301 0.25 -35.88 29.83
CA ASP A 301 0.51 -37.11 29.08
C ASP A 301 -0.79 -37.85 28.70
N ASP A 302 -0.71 -39.07 28.14
CA ASP A 302 -1.85 -39.89 27.76
C ASP A 302 -2.58 -40.49 28.99
N ASN A 303 -2.05 -40.37 30.19
CA ASN A 303 -2.66 -40.81 31.43
C ASN A 303 -3.27 -39.67 32.24
N ASP A 304 -3.33 -38.45 31.66
CA ASP A 304 -3.74 -37.20 32.32
C ASP A 304 -2.78 -36.77 33.45
N ASP A 305 -1.52 -37.22 33.42
CA ASP A 305 -0.49 -36.75 34.34
C ASP A 305 0.23 -35.52 33.76
N PRO A 306 0.48 -34.45 34.56
CA PRO A 306 1.20 -33.26 34.10
C PRO A 306 2.61 -33.58 33.64
N ILE A 307 3.01 -33.02 32.49
CA ILE A 307 4.40 -33.09 32.00
C ILE A 307 5.30 -32.28 32.90
N ASP A 308 6.53 -32.77 33.16
CA ASP A 308 7.52 -32.12 34.00
C ASP A 308 7.92 -30.74 33.48
N ASP A 309 8.07 -29.80 34.41
CA ASP A 309 8.56 -28.45 34.11
C ASP A 309 10.05 -28.49 33.74
N ILE A 310 10.43 -27.60 32.82
CA ILE A 310 11.79 -27.55 32.30
C ILE A 310 12.57 -26.41 32.95
N VAL A 311 13.67 -26.71 33.62
CA VAL A 311 14.59 -25.71 34.15
C VAL A 311 15.73 -25.48 33.15
N VAL A 312 15.91 -24.23 32.72
CA VAL A 312 16.98 -23.82 31.83
C VAL A 312 17.95 -22.95 32.60
N THR A 313 19.26 -23.27 32.53
CA THR A 313 20.33 -22.43 33.10
C THR A 313 20.76 -21.37 32.08
N ARG A 314 21.33 -20.24 32.59
CA ARG A 314 21.93 -19.23 31.71
C ARG A 314 23.05 -19.81 30.84
N ASP A 315 23.90 -20.67 31.38
CA ASP A 315 25.01 -21.27 30.62
C ASP A 315 24.49 -22.13 29.46
N THR A 316 23.44 -22.91 29.68
CA THR A 316 22.79 -23.69 28.63
C THR A 316 22.20 -22.77 27.58
N PHE A 317 21.40 -21.77 27.99
CA PHE A 317 20.80 -20.79 27.10
C PHE A 317 21.83 -20.06 26.22
N GLU A 318 22.90 -19.54 26.84
CA GLU A 318 23.96 -18.84 26.12
C GLU A 318 24.72 -19.76 25.16
N SER A 319 24.92 -21.05 25.50
CA SER A 319 25.50 -22.02 24.58
C SER A 319 24.63 -22.23 23.34
N LEU A 320 23.32 -22.33 23.53
CA LEU A 320 22.36 -22.51 22.43
C LEU A 320 22.35 -21.32 21.46
N ILE A 321 22.36 -20.09 21.99
CA ILE A 321 22.22 -18.87 21.16
C ILE A 321 23.55 -18.31 20.66
N ARG A 322 24.70 -18.82 21.16
CA ARG A 322 26.05 -18.33 20.77
C ARG A 322 26.27 -18.28 19.26
N PRO A 323 25.88 -19.28 18.43
CA PRO A 323 26.04 -19.21 16.99
C PRO A 323 25.23 -18.04 16.34
N LEU A 324 24.04 -17.75 16.89
CA LEU A 324 23.21 -16.63 16.45
C LEU A 324 23.87 -15.29 16.80
N ILE A 325 24.39 -15.13 18.01
CA ILE A 325 25.14 -13.91 18.39
C ILE A 325 26.42 -13.78 17.58
N GLN A 326 27.13 -14.88 17.27
CA GLN A 326 28.29 -14.83 16.37
C GLN A 326 27.89 -14.27 14.98
N ARG A 327 26.73 -14.68 14.43
CA ARG A 327 26.24 -14.14 13.15
C ARG A 327 26.06 -12.62 13.19
N THR A 328 25.60 -12.04 14.31
CA THR A 328 25.50 -10.58 14.45
C THR A 328 26.86 -9.90 14.39
N ILE A 329 27.90 -10.53 14.95
CA ILE A 329 29.28 -10.03 14.89
C ILE A 329 29.83 -10.14 13.46
N ASP A 330 29.55 -11.23 12.76
CA ASP A 330 29.99 -11.41 11.38
C ASP A 330 29.35 -10.32 10.47
N LEU A 331 28.11 -9.94 10.71
CA LEU A 331 27.44 -8.83 10.01
C LEU A 331 28.11 -7.47 10.30
N ILE A 332 28.66 -7.25 11.48
CA ILE A 332 29.48 -6.06 11.76
C ILE A 332 30.70 -6.05 10.85
N GLU A 333 31.43 -7.16 10.74
CA GLU A 333 32.64 -7.26 9.91
C GLU A 333 32.31 -7.08 8.41
N GLU A 334 31.16 -7.63 7.96
CA GLU A 334 30.67 -7.42 6.61
C GLU A 334 30.42 -5.92 6.34
N LEU A 335 29.78 -5.20 7.29
CA LEU A 335 29.50 -3.77 7.17
C LEU A 335 30.78 -2.94 7.19
N LEU A 336 31.70 -3.20 8.11
CA LEU A 336 33.02 -2.53 8.21
C LEU A 336 33.81 -2.69 6.90
N THR A 337 33.82 -3.90 6.34
CA THR A 337 34.45 -4.18 5.06
C THR A 337 33.79 -3.39 3.91
N LYS A 338 32.46 -3.39 3.85
CA LYS A 338 31.68 -2.68 2.82
C LYS A 338 31.94 -1.17 2.85
N THR A 339 32.09 -0.58 4.04
CA THR A 339 32.31 0.85 4.22
C THR A 339 33.80 1.24 4.23
N SER A 340 34.71 0.28 4.17
CA SER A 340 36.16 0.49 4.29
C SER A 340 36.57 1.20 5.59
N ILE A 341 35.81 0.96 6.67
CA ILE A 341 36.10 1.45 8.02
C ILE A 341 36.70 0.31 8.80
N SER A 342 37.82 0.56 9.52
CA SER A 342 38.42 -0.45 10.37
C SER A 342 37.76 -0.50 11.76
N ALA A 343 37.85 -1.63 12.44
CA ALA A 343 37.35 -1.73 13.81
C ALA A 343 38.07 -0.76 14.78
N ASP A 344 39.32 -0.36 14.46
CA ASP A 344 40.08 0.63 15.23
C ASP A 344 39.54 2.04 15.07
N ASP A 345 38.94 2.36 13.92
CA ASP A 345 38.32 3.68 13.63
C ASP A 345 37.02 3.87 14.38
N LEU A 346 36.38 2.79 14.85
CA LEU A 346 35.18 2.88 15.68
C LEU A 346 35.50 3.52 17.03
N SER A 347 34.90 4.66 17.32
CA SER A 347 34.98 5.32 18.62
C SER A 347 34.15 4.58 19.66
N ASN A 348 32.90 4.24 19.32
CA ASN A 348 31.98 3.53 20.22
C ASN A 348 31.03 2.61 19.46
N ILE A 349 30.56 1.57 20.16
CA ILE A 349 29.48 0.65 19.77
C ILE A 349 28.33 0.86 20.75
N LEU A 350 27.18 1.35 20.26
CA LEU A 350 26.02 1.67 21.08
C LEU A 350 25.01 0.51 21.01
N LEU A 351 24.74 -0.11 22.16
CA LEU A 351 23.78 -1.21 22.26
C LEU A 351 22.37 -0.66 22.44
N VAL A 352 21.47 -0.96 21.49
CA VAL A 352 20.04 -0.64 21.54
C VAL A 352 19.23 -1.89 21.25
N GLY A 353 17.90 -1.81 21.47
CA GLY A 353 16.99 -2.94 21.29
C GLY A 353 16.95 -3.88 22.50
N GLY A 354 15.83 -4.63 22.61
CA GLY A 354 15.57 -5.49 23.78
C GLY A 354 16.49 -6.71 23.87
N SER A 355 16.89 -7.29 22.74
CA SER A 355 17.77 -8.46 22.71
C SER A 355 19.22 -8.13 23.06
N SER A 356 19.62 -6.86 22.96
CA SER A 356 20.93 -6.38 23.45
C SER A 356 21.08 -6.45 24.97
N CYS A 357 19.99 -6.66 25.72
CA CYS A 357 20.04 -6.91 27.17
C CYS A 357 20.57 -8.28 27.53
N ILE A 358 20.72 -9.20 26.59
CA ILE A 358 21.27 -10.54 26.84
C ILE A 358 22.77 -10.43 27.17
N PRO A 359 23.24 -10.89 28.35
CA PRO A 359 24.62 -10.67 28.79
C PRO A 359 25.67 -11.20 27.81
N LEU A 360 25.38 -12.28 27.09
CA LEU A 360 26.27 -12.85 26.09
C LEU A 360 26.60 -11.85 24.97
N VAL A 361 25.63 -11.04 24.56
CA VAL A 361 25.81 -10.03 23.48
C VAL A 361 26.93 -9.06 23.88
N LYS A 362 26.76 -8.37 25.00
CA LYS A 362 27.76 -7.42 25.48
C LYS A 362 29.13 -8.10 25.68
N ARG A 363 29.15 -9.29 26.26
CA ARG A 363 30.38 -10.03 26.54
C ARG A 363 31.16 -10.37 25.27
N MET A 364 30.51 -10.87 24.24
CA MET A 364 31.16 -11.21 22.97
C MET A 364 31.65 -9.96 22.22
N LEU A 365 30.92 -8.84 22.29
CA LEU A 365 31.35 -7.58 21.70
C LEU A 365 32.56 -6.98 22.45
N VAL A 366 32.52 -6.99 23.76
CA VAL A 366 33.66 -6.55 24.61
C VAL A 366 34.90 -7.41 24.35
N GLU A 367 34.76 -8.73 24.25
CA GLU A 367 35.86 -9.64 23.94
C GLU A 367 36.52 -9.30 22.58
N LYS A 368 35.75 -8.86 21.62
CA LYS A 368 36.23 -8.58 20.26
C LYS A 368 36.74 -7.15 20.08
N TYR A 369 36.03 -6.15 20.61
CA TYR A 369 36.26 -4.74 20.30
C TYR A 369 36.82 -3.92 21.46
N GLY A 370 36.84 -4.45 22.67
CA GLY A 370 37.29 -3.77 23.90
C GLY A 370 36.10 -3.18 24.70
N GLU A 371 36.29 -3.17 26.06
CA GLU A 371 35.25 -2.70 26.99
C GLU A 371 34.98 -1.20 26.84
N GLU A 372 36.01 -0.43 26.52
CA GLU A 372 35.97 1.03 26.38
C GLU A 372 35.12 1.48 25.19
N LYS A 373 34.96 0.62 24.15
CA LYS A 373 34.14 0.94 22.97
C LYS A 373 32.68 0.56 23.14
N VAL A 374 32.34 -0.45 23.95
CA VAL A 374 30.97 -0.98 24.03
C VAL A 374 30.14 -0.25 25.09
N LEU A 375 29.25 0.61 24.65
CA LEU A 375 28.38 1.38 25.52
C LEU A 375 26.97 0.75 25.55
N SER A 376 26.42 0.61 26.76
CA SER A 376 25.03 0.15 26.94
C SER A 376 24.36 1.00 28.02
N SER A 377 23.15 1.46 27.74
CA SER A 377 22.30 2.10 28.76
C SER A 377 21.69 1.03 29.68
N GLU A 378 21.13 1.48 30.83
CA GLU A 378 20.38 0.57 31.72
C GLU A 378 19.19 -0.07 31.05
N LYS A 379 18.55 0.64 30.11
CA LYS A 379 17.35 0.21 29.37
C LYS A 379 17.53 0.47 27.88
N PRO A 380 18.34 -0.33 27.15
CA PRO A 380 18.62 -0.13 25.73
C PRO A 380 17.36 -0.04 24.86
N MET A 381 16.26 -0.72 25.25
CA MET A 381 14.99 -0.73 24.55
C MET A 381 14.24 0.62 24.59
N LEU A 382 14.66 1.57 25.41
CA LEU A 382 14.02 2.90 25.53
C LEU A 382 14.81 4.00 24.81
N ALA A 383 16.05 3.73 24.45
CA ALA A 383 17.00 4.71 23.92
C ALA A 383 16.47 5.44 22.68
N ILE A 384 15.87 4.71 21.74
CA ILE A 384 15.36 5.24 20.49
C ILE A 384 14.23 6.26 20.73
N ALA A 385 13.23 5.93 21.56
CA ALA A 385 12.16 6.88 21.92
C ALA A 385 12.68 8.10 22.69
N GLN A 386 13.69 7.90 23.56
CA GLN A 386 14.32 8.98 24.31
C GLN A 386 15.04 9.95 23.37
N GLY A 387 15.79 9.46 22.38
CA GLY A 387 16.41 10.28 21.35
C GLY A 387 15.41 11.05 20.51
N ALA A 388 14.32 10.42 20.11
CA ALA A 388 13.21 11.08 19.41
C ALA A 388 12.60 12.21 20.27
N ALA A 389 12.46 12.00 21.59
CA ALA A 389 11.95 13.02 22.50
C ALA A 389 12.94 14.20 22.68
N ILE A 390 14.25 13.94 22.64
CA ILE A 390 15.29 14.98 22.66
C ILE A 390 15.12 15.88 21.42
N LEU A 391 15.02 15.29 20.24
CA LEU A 391 14.82 16.06 19.01
C LEU A 391 13.48 16.79 19.02
N ALA A 392 12.38 16.15 19.42
CA ALA A 392 11.07 16.77 19.49
C ALA A 392 11.06 18.03 20.38
N ALA A 393 11.79 18.03 21.48
CA ALA A 393 11.91 19.17 22.40
C ALA A 393 12.74 20.34 21.82
N SER A 394 13.63 20.09 20.87
CA SER A 394 14.43 21.12 20.22
C SER A 394 13.71 21.81 19.05
N MET A 395 12.62 21.22 18.55
CA MET A 395 11.90 21.72 17.36
C MET A 395 10.87 22.78 17.70
N ASP A 396 10.74 23.77 16.81
CA ASP A 396 9.73 24.82 16.91
C ASP A 396 8.42 24.37 16.25
N VAL A 397 7.49 23.90 17.07
CA VAL A 397 6.17 23.42 16.61
C VAL A 397 5.34 24.47 15.84
N THR A 398 5.66 25.77 15.97
CA THR A 398 4.95 26.83 15.25
C THR A 398 5.29 26.86 13.76
N LYS A 399 6.39 26.24 13.37
CA LYS A 399 6.83 26.13 11.97
C LYS A 399 6.26 24.94 11.24
N TRP A 400 5.51 24.06 11.94
CA TRP A 400 4.91 22.90 11.31
C TRP A 400 3.92 23.29 10.21
N LYS A 401 4.02 22.61 9.07
CA LYS A 401 3.08 22.74 7.93
C LYS A 401 2.51 21.39 7.62
N ASP A 402 1.25 21.32 7.18
CA ASP A 402 0.66 20.07 6.70
C ASP A 402 1.27 19.71 5.33
N ASP A 403 1.74 18.47 5.17
CA ASP A 403 2.28 17.96 3.90
C ASP A 403 1.28 18.04 2.74
N ASP A 404 -0.04 18.08 3.05
CA ASP A 404 -1.12 18.19 2.06
C ASP A 404 -1.36 19.65 1.57
N ASP A 405 -0.75 20.67 2.16
CA ASP A 405 -0.96 22.09 1.78
C ASP A 405 -0.30 22.51 0.44
N GLY A 406 0.28 21.54 -0.27
CA GLY A 406 0.49 21.62 -1.73
C GLY A 406 1.61 22.51 -2.24
N ASP A 407 2.14 23.43 -1.47
CA ASP A 407 3.26 24.29 -1.89
C ASP A 407 4.53 23.96 -1.08
N PHE A 408 5.50 23.31 -1.73
CA PHE A 408 6.84 23.21 -1.17
C PHE A 408 7.69 24.39 -1.66
N ASP A 409 8.57 24.89 -0.79
CA ASP A 409 9.51 25.95 -1.15
C ASP A 409 10.61 25.36 -2.07
N GLU A 410 10.71 25.88 -3.29
CA GLU A 410 11.70 25.46 -4.29
C GLU A 410 13.15 25.77 -3.87
N ASN A 411 13.33 26.58 -2.79
CA ASN A 411 14.61 27.07 -2.31
C ASN A 411 14.92 26.65 -0.86
N THR A 412 14.38 25.52 -0.39
CA THR A 412 14.71 25.04 0.95
C THR A 412 16.21 24.76 1.07
N ALA A 413 16.89 25.53 1.91
CA ALA A 413 18.25 25.22 2.34
C ALA A 413 18.22 24.05 3.35
N PRO A 414 19.31 23.25 3.45
CA PRO A 414 19.45 22.26 4.52
C PRO A 414 19.12 22.87 5.88
N SER A 415 18.47 22.09 6.76
CA SER A 415 18.14 22.58 8.10
C SER A 415 19.41 22.79 8.92
N ASP A 416 19.43 23.86 9.74
CA ASP A 416 20.48 24.10 10.73
C ASP A 416 20.32 23.14 11.96
N GLY A 417 19.54 22.07 11.83
CA GLY A 417 19.28 21.11 12.90
C GLY A 417 20.48 20.20 13.20
N PRO A 418 20.44 19.45 14.33
CA PRO A 418 21.53 18.57 14.75
C PRO A 418 21.68 17.33 13.86
N VAL A 419 20.83 17.13 12.87
CA VAL A 419 20.87 15.97 11.98
C VAL A 419 20.98 16.44 10.53
N VAL A 420 22.03 15.99 9.85
CA VAL A 420 22.17 16.15 8.39
C VAL A 420 21.64 14.90 7.72
N TYR A 421 20.58 15.06 6.98
CA TYR A 421 19.97 13.97 6.22
C TYR A 421 20.60 13.89 4.83
N THR A 422 20.74 12.67 4.33
CA THR A 422 21.18 12.40 2.95
C THR A 422 20.23 11.40 2.30
N ALA A 423 20.06 11.52 0.98
CA ALA A 423 19.32 10.56 0.19
C ALA A 423 19.95 9.17 0.34
N LYS A 424 19.13 8.14 0.63
CA LYS A 424 19.59 6.75 0.83
C LYS A 424 19.64 5.94 -0.45
N HIS A 425 18.99 6.45 -1.49
CA HIS A 425 18.82 5.79 -2.77
C HIS A 425 19.10 6.76 -3.90
N ASN A 426 19.45 6.21 -5.07
CA ASN A 426 19.35 6.96 -6.30
C ASN A 426 17.88 7.02 -6.74
N TYR A 427 17.43 8.18 -7.21
CA TYR A 427 16.07 8.38 -7.70
C TYR A 427 16.05 8.59 -9.22
N TYR A 428 15.10 7.94 -9.87
CA TYR A 428 14.99 7.89 -11.32
C TYR A 428 13.59 8.26 -11.77
N ILE A 429 13.52 8.92 -12.95
CA ILE A 429 12.27 9.12 -13.70
C ILE A 429 12.31 8.25 -14.97
N GLN A 430 11.19 7.59 -15.28
CA GLN A 430 11.08 6.86 -16.55
C GLN A 430 10.69 7.80 -17.66
N LEU A 431 11.49 7.80 -18.72
CA LEU A 431 11.29 8.60 -19.93
C LEU A 431 11.06 7.69 -21.14
N GLN A 432 10.36 8.22 -22.14
CA GLN A 432 10.24 7.58 -23.44
C GLN A 432 11.15 8.30 -24.45
N ARG A 433 12.20 7.61 -24.92
CA ARG A 433 13.11 8.10 -25.95
C ARG A 433 13.13 7.14 -27.11
N ASN A 434 12.89 7.64 -28.34
CA ASN A 434 12.90 6.82 -29.55
C ASN A 434 12.05 5.53 -29.47
N GLY A 435 10.89 5.61 -28.79
CA GLY A 435 9.99 4.47 -28.58
C GLY A 435 10.43 3.48 -27.49
N LYS A 436 11.57 3.73 -26.80
CA LYS A 436 12.06 2.91 -25.69
C LYS A 436 11.85 3.61 -24.35
N LYS A 437 11.53 2.82 -23.33
CA LYS A 437 11.45 3.28 -21.93
C LYS A 437 12.86 3.24 -21.33
N GLU A 438 13.33 4.36 -20.80
CA GLU A 438 14.66 4.50 -20.19
C GLU A 438 14.50 5.17 -18.83
N LEU A 439 15.34 4.79 -17.86
CA LEU A 439 15.41 5.44 -16.55
C LEU A 439 16.51 6.50 -16.56
N GLU A 440 16.15 7.73 -16.21
CA GLU A 440 17.10 8.83 -16.05
C GLU A 440 17.21 9.17 -14.55
N LYS A 441 18.44 9.11 -14.02
CA LYS A 441 18.73 9.48 -12.64
C LYS A 441 18.63 11.00 -12.47
N PHE A 442 17.96 11.45 -11.42
CA PHE A 442 17.80 12.88 -11.12
C PHE A 442 18.26 13.28 -9.71
N ILE A 443 18.32 12.35 -8.74
CA ILE A 443 18.96 12.55 -7.43
C ILE A 443 19.88 11.35 -7.19
N GLU A 444 21.08 11.62 -6.67
CA GLU A 444 22.05 10.61 -6.29
C GLU A 444 21.94 10.26 -4.82
N ASP A 445 22.28 9.03 -4.45
CA ASP A 445 22.50 8.64 -3.07
C ASP A 445 23.53 9.58 -2.40
N GLN A 446 23.50 9.68 -1.09
CA GLN A 446 24.33 10.60 -0.30
C GLN A 446 24.10 12.12 -0.59
N THR A 447 23.15 12.50 -1.44
CA THR A 447 22.79 13.91 -1.64
C THR A 447 22.23 14.49 -0.34
N PRO A 448 22.78 15.63 0.18
CA PRO A 448 22.24 16.27 1.38
C PRO A 448 20.79 16.72 1.21
N LEU A 449 19.96 16.55 2.24
CA LEU A 449 18.54 16.86 2.26
C LEU A 449 18.23 18.04 3.20
N PRO A 450 17.18 18.82 2.93
CA PRO A 450 16.27 18.73 1.78
C PRO A 450 16.95 19.12 0.46
N TYR A 451 16.53 18.52 -0.64
CA TYR A 451 17.12 18.78 -1.96
C TYR A 451 16.07 19.01 -3.02
N SER A 452 16.27 20.04 -3.83
CA SER A 452 15.40 20.34 -4.96
C SER A 452 16.21 20.42 -6.25
N ILE A 453 15.71 19.78 -7.29
CA ILE A 453 16.35 19.83 -8.61
C ILE A 453 15.33 20.08 -9.71
N ASN A 454 15.72 20.93 -10.66
CA ASN A 454 14.93 21.23 -11.84
C ASN A 454 15.44 20.45 -13.03
N ARG A 455 14.54 19.80 -13.77
CA ARG A 455 14.82 19.13 -15.05
C ARG A 455 13.84 19.63 -16.10
N GLN A 456 14.33 19.82 -17.32
CA GLN A 456 13.50 20.25 -18.44
C GLN A 456 13.25 19.10 -19.38
N PHE A 457 11.98 18.77 -19.61
CA PHE A 457 11.53 17.80 -20.60
C PHE A 457 10.71 18.52 -21.67
N SER A 458 10.26 17.75 -22.69
CA SER A 458 9.48 18.30 -23.79
C SER A 458 8.31 17.40 -24.11
N THR A 459 7.20 17.99 -24.57
CA THR A 459 6.08 17.22 -25.13
C THR A 459 6.55 16.41 -26.33
N THR A 460 6.04 15.20 -26.50
CA THR A 460 6.45 14.28 -27.58
C THR A 460 5.54 14.37 -28.79
N VAL A 461 4.30 14.82 -28.60
CA VAL A 461 3.28 14.97 -29.67
C VAL A 461 2.66 16.35 -29.62
N ASN A 462 2.05 16.79 -30.75
CA ASN A 462 1.25 18.00 -30.78
C ASN A 462 -0.01 17.83 -29.88
N ASP A 463 -0.38 18.89 -29.19
CA ASP A 463 -1.56 18.93 -28.34
C ASP A 463 -1.60 17.83 -27.26
N GLN A 464 -0.41 17.46 -26.75
CA GLN A 464 -0.29 16.51 -25.65
C GLN A 464 -1.02 17.04 -24.41
N LYS A 465 -2.04 16.32 -23.95
CA LYS A 465 -2.90 16.75 -22.85
C LYS A 465 -2.52 16.14 -21.51
N ILE A 466 -1.84 15.00 -21.52
CA ILE A 466 -1.50 14.22 -20.33
C ILE A 466 0.00 13.89 -20.37
N VAL A 467 0.65 14.11 -19.25
CA VAL A 467 2.04 13.69 -19.01
C VAL A 467 2.06 12.76 -17.82
N GLU A 468 2.49 11.54 -18.04
CA GLU A 468 2.67 10.56 -16.98
C GLU A 468 4.05 10.73 -16.34
N VAL A 469 4.10 10.65 -15.02
CA VAL A 469 5.32 10.68 -14.20
C VAL A 469 5.44 9.34 -13.49
N ARG A 470 6.48 8.56 -13.82
CA ARG A 470 6.79 7.29 -13.15
C ARG A 470 8.15 7.41 -12.48
N LEU A 471 8.19 7.18 -11.18
CA LEU A 471 9.36 7.37 -10.32
C LEU A 471 9.85 6.03 -9.79
N PHE A 472 11.16 5.88 -9.73
CA PHE A 472 11.83 4.66 -9.28
C PHE A 472 12.98 5.00 -8.34
N SER A 473 13.37 4.05 -7.50
CA SER A 473 14.65 4.03 -6.80
C SER A 473 15.41 2.75 -7.14
N ASP A 474 16.69 2.71 -6.81
CA ASP A 474 17.46 1.47 -6.78
C ASP A 474 16.99 0.61 -5.57
N ALA A 475 17.03 -0.70 -5.75
CA ALA A 475 16.78 -1.69 -4.72
C ALA A 475 18.10 -2.34 -4.27
N GLU A 476 18.10 -2.95 -3.07
CA GLU A 476 19.29 -3.59 -2.49
C GLU A 476 19.87 -4.73 -3.35
N ASP A 477 19.03 -5.38 -4.16
CA ASP A 477 19.41 -6.47 -5.07
C ASP A 477 19.95 -5.99 -6.44
N GLY A 478 20.10 -4.67 -6.61
CA GLY A 478 20.56 -4.05 -7.85
C GLY A 478 19.47 -3.90 -8.92
N THR A 479 18.23 -4.18 -8.60
CA THR A 479 17.08 -3.90 -9.46
C THR A 479 16.53 -2.49 -9.20
N TYR A 480 15.43 -2.13 -9.88
CA TYR A 480 14.75 -0.86 -9.68
C TYR A 480 13.37 -1.09 -9.07
N GLU A 481 13.09 -0.39 -7.98
CA GLU A 481 11.77 -0.39 -7.34
C GLU A 481 10.95 0.81 -7.81
N LYS A 482 9.70 0.57 -8.26
CA LYS A 482 8.76 1.64 -8.59
C LYS A 482 8.24 2.27 -7.30
N LEU A 483 8.53 3.55 -7.09
CA LEU A 483 8.09 4.32 -5.92
C LEU A 483 6.67 4.82 -6.07
N ALA A 484 6.39 5.49 -7.19
CA ALA A 484 5.10 6.13 -7.42
C ALA A 484 4.83 6.34 -8.91
N SER A 485 3.57 6.56 -9.25
CA SER A 485 3.18 7.11 -10.55
C SER A 485 2.10 8.17 -10.37
N GLY A 486 2.07 9.14 -11.28
CA GLY A 486 1.07 10.20 -11.28
C GLY A 486 0.96 10.86 -12.64
N PHE A 487 0.10 11.85 -12.73
CA PHE A 487 -0.20 12.54 -13.98
C PHE A 487 -0.19 14.04 -13.80
N PHE A 488 0.21 14.72 -14.87
CA PHE A 488 0.08 16.17 -15.04
C PHE A 488 -0.75 16.45 -16.28
N THR A 489 -1.72 17.36 -16.20
CA THR A 489 -2.58 17.74 -17.31
C THR A 489 -2.15 19.04 -17.94
N ILE A 490 -2.18 19.10 -19.28
CA ILE A 490 -1.90 20.29 -20.09
C ILE A 490 -3.20 20.76 -20.71
N SER A 491 -3.76 21.87 -20.22
CA SER A 491 -5.02 22.43 -20.74
C SER A 491 -4.84 23.15 -22.08
N GLU A 492 -3.64 23.63 -22.37
CA GLU A 492 -3.31 24.41 -23.55
C GLU A 492 -3.01 23.49 -24.76
N ASN A 493 -3.21 24.03 -25.96
CA ASN A 493 -2.78 23.41 -27.20
C ASN A 493 -1.32 23.77 -27.46
N LEU A 494 -0.43 22.84 -27.17
CA LEU A 494 1.00 23.02 -27.30
C LEU A 494 1.56 22.17 -28.46
N PRO A 495 2.47 22.70 -29.28
CA PRO A 495 3.18 21.92 -30.27
C PRO A 495 4.11 20.88 -29.62
N SER A 496 4.40 19.82 -30.35
CA SER A 496 5.48 18.88 -29.98
C SER A 496 6.79 19.63 -29.75
N GLY A 497 7.54 19.23 -28.74
CA GLY A 497 8.78 19.91 -28.33
C GLY A 497 8.58 21.08 -27.36
N SER A 498 7.34 21.40 -26.94
CA SER A 498 7.07 22.41 -25.93
C SER A 498 7.72 22.04 -24.60
N LYS A 499 8.32 23.03 -23.93
CA LYS A 499 9.14 22.83 -22.74
C LYS A 499 8.28 22.74 -21.47
N LEU A 500 8.58 21.71 -20.67
CA LEU A 500 8.00 21.46 -19.34
C LEU A 500 9.14 21.43 -18.33
N ASN A 501 9.08 22.29 -17.32
CA ASN A 501 10.01 22.26 -16.19
C ASN A 501 9.43 21.40 -15.08
N PHE A 502 10.17 20.38 -14.69
CA PHE A 502 9.87 19.51 -13.55
C PHE A 502 10.78 19.91 -12.40
N THR A 503 10.18 20.24 -11.27
CA THR A 503 10.87 20.41 -9.99
C THR A 503 10.63 19.16 -9.16
N PHE A 504 11.69 18.43 -8.86
CA PHE A 504 11.69 17.31 -7.92
C PHE A 504 12.20 17.82 -6.60
N ASN A 505 11.43 17.63 -5.56
CA ASN A 505 11.80 17.98 -4.19
C ASN A 505 11.80 16.71 -3.34
N LEU A 506 12.92 16.49 -2.66
CA LEU A 506 13.08 15.42 -1.66
C LEU A 506 13.31 16.13 -0.32
N ASP A 507 12.36 15.97 0.60
CA ASP A 507 12.44 16.61 1.91
C ASP A 507 13.37 15.83 2.87
N GLU A 508 13.55 16.33 4.10
CA GLU A 508 14.40 15.69 5.11
C GLU A 508 13.97 14.25 5.46
N ASP A 509 12.69 13.95 5.30
CA ASP A 509 12.15 12.61 5.50
C ASP A 509 12.22 11.74 4.25
N GLU A 510 12.89 12.20 3.18
CA GLU A 510 12.90 11.56 1.86
C GLU A 510 11.51 11.40 1.22
N THR A 511 10.55 12.27 1.56
CA THR A 511 9.28 12.32 0.84
C THR A 511 9.48 13.04 -0.48
N LEU A 512 9.24 12.31 -1.58
CA LEU A 512 9.42 12.84 -2.93
C LEU A 512 8.14 13.55 -3.40
N ARG A 513 8.29 14.82 -3.83
CA ARG A 513 7.24 15.64 -4.44
C ARG A 513 7.66 16.08 -5.83
N VAL A 514 6.70 16.21 -6.74
CA VAL A 514 6.96 16.65 -8.11
C VAL A 514 6.00 17.76 -8.49
N LYS A 515 6.56 18.86 -8.96
CA LYS A 515 5.82 20.00 -9.53
C LYS A 515 6.19 20.15 -11.00
N VAL A 516 5.21 20.37 -11.86
CA VAL A 516 5.42 20.57 -13.30
C VAL A 516 4.95 21.95 -13.68
N LYS A 517 5.75 22.67 -14.45
CA LYS A 517 5.44 24.00 -14.98
C LYS A 517 5.57 24.02 -16.50
N VAL A 518 4.53 24.45 -17.17
CA VAL A 518 4.54 24.71 -18.62
C VAL A 518 5.29 26.03 -18.85
N VAL A 519 6.44 25.97 -19.52
CA VAL A 519 7.32 27.14 -19.68
C VAL A 519 6.64 28.29 -20.40
N ASN A 520 5.90 27.98 -21.50
CA ASN A 520 5.28 28.99 -22.36
C ASN A 520 4.14 29.77 -21.69
N THR A 521 3.39 29.15 -20.78
CA THR A 521 2.22 29.75 -20.15
C THR A 521 2.45 30.10 -18.68
N GLY A 522 3.49 29.54 -18.08
CA GLY A 522 3.78 29.71 -16.66
C GLY A 522 2.85 28.90 -15.73
N LYS A 523 1.85 28.19 -16.26
CA LYS A 523 0.95 27.36 -15.47
C LYS A 523 1.73 26.22 -14.81
N SER A 524 1.49 26.00 -13.51
CA SER A 524 2.12 24.94 -12.76
C SER A 524 1.09 24.17 -11.92
N SER A 525 1.34 22.89 -11.70
CA SER A 525 0.56 22.03 -10.81
C SER A 525 1.49 21.02 -10.14
N GLN A 526 1.13 20.59 -8.94
CA GLN A 526 1.79 19.49 -8.27
C GLN A 526 1.21 18.18 -8.80
N VAL A 527 2.08 17.19 -9.04
CA VAL A 527 1.66 15.85 -9.47
C VAL A 527 1.14 15.08 -8.27
N VAL A 528 -0.08 14.59 -8.35
CA VAL A 528 -0.61 13.65 -7.37
C VAL A 528 0.00 12.28 -7.62
N LEU A 529 0.79 11.78 -6.68
CA LEU A 529 1.51 10.50 -6.79
C LEU A 529 0.74 9.37 -6.08
N GLY A 530 0.40 8.31 -6.82
CA GLY A 530 -0.23 7.10 -6.28
C GLY A 530 0.80 6.09 -5.78
N ARG A 531 0.57 5.53 -4.58
CA ARG A 531 1.51 4.66 -3.84
C ARG A 531 0.94 3.29 -3.46
N GLY A 532 0.07 2.70 -4.27
CA GLY A 532 -0.39 1.31 -4.13
C GLY A 532 -1.81 1.11 -3.57
N ASN A 533 -2.44 2.13 -3.00
CA ASN A 533 -3.82 2.05 -2.50
C ASN A 533 -4.87 2.19 -3.63
N LYS A 534 -6.13 2.51 -3.29
CA LYS A 534 -7.21 2.70 -4.28
C LYS A 534 -6.91 3.79 -5.32
N ASP A 535 -6.17 4.83 -4.91
CA ASP A 535 -5.63 5.85 -5.80
C ASP A 535 -4.77 5.23 -6.90
N SER A 536 -3.85 4.34 -6.54
CA SER A 536 -2.92 3.73 -7.48
C SER A 536 -3.60 2.78 -8.45
N SER A 537 -4.69 2.10 -8.06
CA SER A 537 -5.50 1.29 -8.97
C SER A 537 -6.07 2.16 -10.09
N CYS A 538 -6.73 3.26 -9.73
CA CYS A 538 -7.29 4.21 -10.68
C CYS A 538 -6.20 4.83 -11.57
N LEU A 539 -5.08 5.28 -10.98
CA LEU A 539 -3.96 5.87 -11.72
C LEU A 539 -3.29 4.87 -12.67
N SER A 540 -3.18 3.60 -12.26
CA SER A 540 -2.66 2.52 -13.12
C SER A 540 -3.61 2.23 -14.29
N GLU A 541 -4.93 2.23 -14.05
CA GLU A 541 -5.94 2.07 -15.10
C GLU A 541 -5.89 3.23 -16.10
N ILE A 542 -5.70 4.47 -15.62
CA ILE A 542 -5.50 5.64 -16.50
C ILE A 542 -4.27 5.41 -17.39
N SER A 543 -3.14 5.00 -16.80
CA SER A 543 -1.89 4.77 -17.50
C SER A 543 -2.02 3.71 -18.60
N SER A 544 -2.51 2.52 -18.22
CA SER A 544 -2.68 1.42 -19.18
C SER A 544 -3.68 1.76 -20.27
N SER A 545 -4.78 2.43 -19.92
CA SER A 545 -5.79 2.83 -20.90
C SER A 545 -5.28 3.87 -21.90
N ILE A 546 -4.43 4.81 -21.45
CA ILE A 546 -3.78 5.78 -22.33
C ILE A 546 -2.82 5.05 -23.28
N GLU A 547 -1.97 4.14 -22.75
CA GLU A 547 -1.00 3.38 -23.56
C GLU A 547 -1.73 2.54 -24.60
N ASP A 548 -2.77 1.81 -24.21
CA ASP A 548 -3.55 0.92 -25.10
C ASP A 548 -4.25 1.70 -26.21
N VAL A 549 -4.97 2.77 -25.84
CA VAL A 549 -5.76 3.53 -26.84
C VAL A 549 -4.89 4.35 -27.79
N LEU A 550 -3.84 4.99 -27.28
CA LEU A 550 -2.98 5.83 -28.14
C LEU A 550 -2.05 5.03 -29.03
N SER A 551 -1.61 3.84 -28.60
CA SER A 551 -0.74 2.96 -29.39
C SER A 551 -1.49 2.14 -30.43
N ASP A 552 -2.80 1.93 -30.29
CA ASP A 552 -3.58 1.15 -31.24
C ASP A 552 -3.78 1.90 -32.55
N GLY A 553 -3.17 1.38 -33.62
CA GLY A 553 -3.29 1.93 -34.99
C GLY A 553 -4.69 1.81 -35.61
N ASN A 554 -5.57 0.96 -35.05
CA ASN A 554 -6.93 0.75 -35.55
C ASN A 554 -7.93 1.78 -34.99
N ILE A 555 -7.57 2.53 -33.96
CA ILE A 555 -8.42 3.56 -33.34
C ILE A 555 -8.22 4.89 -34.09
N SER A 556 -9.32 5.50 -34.54
CA SER A 556 -9.25 6.77 -35.25
C SER A 556 -8.79 7.93 -34.37
N ASP A 557 -8.15 8.95 -34.97
CA ASP A 557 -7.64 10.13 -34.25
C ASP A 557 -8.74 10.88 -33.52
N ASN A 558 -10.00 10.87 -34.03
CA ASN A 558 -11.14 11.49 -33.40
C ASN A 558 -11.52 10.76 -32.09
N LYS A 559 -11.55 9.42 -32.11
CA LYS A 559 -11.78 8.61 -30.90
C LYS A 559 -10.67 8.75 -29.88
N LYS A 560 -9.41 8.75 -30.32
CA LYS A 560 -8.24 9.04 -29.46
C LYS A 560 -8.36 10.40 -28.80
N SER A 561 -8.72 11.45 -29.56
CA SER A 561 -8.90 12.80 -29.01
C SER A 561 -10.06 12.87 -28.01
N THR A 562 -11.18 12.21 -28.31
CA THR A 562 -12.34 12.14 -27.41
C THR A 562 -12.00 11.38 -26.11
N PHE A 563 -11.27 10.27 -26.21
CA PHE A 563 -10.80 9.51 -25.06
C PHE A 563 -9.89 10.35 -24.18
N VAL A 564 -8.89 11.02 -24.77
CA VAL A 564 -7.96 11.89 -24.04
C VAL A 564 -8.72 13.00 -23.29
N ALA A 565 -9.71 13.63 -23.93
CA ALA A 565 -10.53 14.65 -23.29
C ALA A 565 -11.34 14.11 -22.09
N LYS A 566 -11.92 12.91 -22.21
CA LYS A 566 -12.63 12.25 -21.09
C LYS A 566 -11.67 11.94 -19.92
N VAL A 567 -10.50 11.37 -20.20
CA VAL A 567 -9.49 11.05 -19.19
C VAL A 567 -8.96 12.33 -18.54
N GLN A 568 -8.74 13.40 -19.29
CA GLN A 568 -8.34 14.70 -18.75
C GLN A 568 -9.35 15.22 -17.72
N ASN A 569 -10.65 15.16 -18.05
CA ASN A 569 -11.69 15.57 -17.10
C ASN A 569 -11.66 14.77 -15.80
N ILE A 570 -11.34 13.47 -15.89
CA ILE A 570 -11.18 12.61 -14.70
C ILE A 570 -9.98 13.03 -13.88
N ILE A 571 -8.84 13.32 -14.52
CA ILE A 571 -7.62 13.78 -13.83
C ILE A 571 -7.87 15.15 -13.18
N ASP A 572 -8.52 16.08 -13.89
CA ASP A 572 -8.92 17.38 -13.32
C ASP A 572 -9.85 17.22 -12.10
N GLU A 573 -10.73 16.22 -12.12
CA GLU A 573 -11.60 15.89 -10.98
C GLU A 573 -10.78 15.37 -9.80
N ILE A 574 -9.77 14.51 -10.03
CA ILE A 574 -8.83 14.02 -9.02
C ILE A 574 -8.10 15.20 -8.37
N GLU A 575 -7.50 16.07 -9.17
CA GLU A 575 -6.73 17.24 -8.69
C GLU A 575 -7.60 18.18 -7.81
N LYS A 576 -8.83 18.46 -8.26
CA LYS A 576 -9.75 19.36 -7.54
C LYS A 576 -10.32 18.76 -6.26
N SER A 577 -10.50 17.44 -6.21
CA SER A 577 -11.20 16.78 -5.11
C SER A 577 -10.32 16.53 -3.88
N ARG A 578 -8.99 16.65 -3.98
CA ARG A 578 -8.02 16.36 -2.92
C ARG A 578 -8.32 15.06 -2.17
N LEU A 579 -8.57 13.98 -2.94
CA LEU A 579 -8.99 12.69 -2.40
C LEU A 579 -7.88 12.06 -1.57
N LYS A 580 -8.25 11.44 -0.45
CA LYS A 580 -7.33 10.57 0.28
C LYS A 580 -7.15 9.26 -0.47
N SER A 581 -6.01 8.61 -0.34
CA SER A 581 -5.63 7.40 -1.10
C SER A 581 -6.57 6.20 -0.91
N ASP A 582 -7.35 6.16 0.17
CA ASP A 582 -8.32 5.11 0.50
C ASP A 582 -9.78 5.50 0.24
N ASP A 583 -10.03 6.69 -0.31
CA ASP A 583 -11.38 7.19 -0.58
C ASP A 583 -12.12 6.29 -1.58
N THR A 584 -13.39 6.03 -1.34
CA THR A 584 -14.21 5.18 -2.24
C THR A 584 -14.46 5.82 -3.60
N LYS A 585 -14.33 7.14 -3.70
CA LYS A 585 -14.45 7.88 -4.96
C LYS A 585 -13.43 7.44 -6.01
N TRP A 586 -12.28 6.90 -5.61
CA TRP A 586 -11.30 6.34 -6.55
C TRP A 586 -11.86 5.20 -7.40
N LEU A 587 -12.71 4.35 -6.82
CA LEU A 587 -13.37 3.26 -7.57
C LEU A 587 -14.36 3.77 -8.62
N GLU A 588 -15.08 4.85 -8.28
CA GLU A 588 -15.97 5.52 -9.25
C GLU A 588 -15.18 6.12 -10.41
N LEU A 589 -14.06 6.78 -10.12
CA LEU A 589 -13.20 7.36 -11.14
C LEU A 589 -12.54 6.31 -12.01
N GLU A 590 -12.09 5.19 -11.44
CA GLU A 590 -11.57 4.04 -12.19
C GLU A 590 -12.61 3.47 -13.17
N GLN A 591 -13.86 3.34 -12.73
CA GLN A 591 -14.95 2.90 -13.60
C GLN A 591 -15.22 3.88 -14.76
N LYS A 592 -15.11 5.19 -14.51
CA LYS A 592 -15.19 6.22 -15.56
C LYS A 592 -14.08 6.04 -16.61
N VAL A 593 -12.86 5.70 -16.19
CA VAL A 593 -11.73 5.43 -17.10
C VAL A 593 -12.01 4.20 -17.96
N LYS A 594 -12.45 3.09 -17.36
CA LYS A 594 -12.80 1.86 -18.08
C LYS A 594 -13.91 2.11 -19.11
N THR A 595 -14.91 2.88 -18.75
CA THR A 595 -15.99 3.29 -19.68
C THR A 595 -15.46 4.15 -20.83
N ALA A 596 -14.52 5.07 -20.54
CA ALA A 596 -13.90 5.88 -21.58
C ALA A 596 -13.06 5.04 -22.54
N LYS A 597 -12.31 4.05 -22.04
CA LYS A 597 -11.53 3.09 -22.83
C LYS A 597 -12.44 2.23 -23.72
N GLN A 598 -13.51 1.67 -23.16
CA GLN A 598 -14.49 0.87 -23.90
C GLN A 598 -15.05 1.67 -25.07
N PHE A 599 -15.47 2.92 -24.84
CA PHE A 599 -15.95 3.81 -25.90
C PHE A 599 -14.90 4.01 -27.02
N ALA A 600 -13.63 4.16 -26.66
CA ALA A 600 -12.56 4.35 -27.65
C ALA A 600 -12.29 3.08 -28.47
N THR A 601 -12.35 1.91 -27.85
CA THR A 601 -12.02 0.61 -28.46
C THR A 601 -13.18 -0.04 -29.20
N GLU A 602 -14.43 0.42 -29.00
CA GLU A 602 -15.58 -0.08 -29.74
C GLU A 602 -15.40 0.14 -31.26
N PRO A 603 -15.71 -0.85 -32.09
CA PRO A 603 -15.60 -0.70 -33.56
C PRO A 603 -16.44 0.46 -34.07
N GLU A 604 -15.90 1.32 -34.93
CA GLU A 604 -16.61 2.44 -35.51
C GLU A 604 -17.83 1.99 -36.37
N GLU A 605 -17.82 0.76 -36.88
CA GLU A 605 -18.89 0.25 -37.76
C GLU A 605 -20.18 -0.09 -37.02
N GLN A 606 -20.20 -0.36 -35.71
CA GLN A 606 -21.45 -0.71 -35.01
C GLN A 606 -22.28 0.49 -34.59
N GLU A 607 -21.69 1.62 -34.22
CA GLU A 607 -22.49 2.83 -33.86
C GLU A 607 -23.11 3.53 -35.04
N ASN A 608 -22.51 3.46 -36.26
CA ASN A 608 -22.92 4.24 -37.41
C ASN A 608 -23.98 3.58 -38.30
N ARG A 609 -24.52 2.40 -37.92
CA ARG A 609 -25.49 1.67 -38.76
C ARG A 609 -26.84 1.43 -38.14
N LEU A 610 -27.06 1.80 -36.88
CA LEU A 610 -28.31 1.45 -36.21
C LEU A 610 -29.53 2.02 -36.92
N GLY A 611 -29.51 3.32 -37.22
CA GLY A 611 -30.62 3.96 -37.98
C GLY A 611 -30.80 3.37 -39.38
N GLU A 612 -29.70 3.04 -40.09
CA GLU A 612 -29.76 2.35 -41.37
C GLU A 612 -30.42 0.97 -41.25
N ILE A 613 -30.04 0.20 -40.23
CA ILE A 613 -30.59 -1.15 -39.97
C ILE A 613 -32.08 -1.05 -39.63
N LEU A 614 -32.46 -0.22 -38.66
CA LEU A 614 -33.84 -0.06 -38.20
C LEU A 614 -34.75 0.41 -39.34
N ALA A 615 -34.35 1.46 -40.06
CA ALA A 615 -35.11 1.99 -41.20
C ALA A 615 -35.17 0.96 -42.34
N THR A 616 -34.11 0.19 -42.60
CA THR A 616 -34.12 -0.87 -43.63
C THR A 616 -35.11 -1.99 -43.26
N ILE A 617 -35.17 -2.39 -41.97
CA ILE A 617 -36.16 -3.37 -41.49
C ILE A 617 -37.59 -2.88 -41.75
N LEU A 618 -37.88 -1.63 -41.37
CA LEU A 618 -39.20 -1.03 -41.52
C LEU A 618 -39.59 -0.91 -42.96
N VAL A 619 -38.73 -0.35 -43.80
CA VAL A 619 -39.02 -0.12 -45.23
C VAL A 619 -39.25 -1.42 -45.99
N ASN A 620 -38.47 -2.49 -45.67
CA ASN A 620 -38.56 -3.75 -46.38
C ASN A 620 -39.74 -4.64 -45.93
N ASN A 621 -40.14 -4.58 -44.64
CA ASN A 621 -41.09 -5.55 -44.07
C ASN A 621 -42.44 -4.95 -43.69
N PHE A 622 -42.53 -3.61 -43.45
CA PHE A 622 -43.72 -3.00 -42.85
C PHE A 622 -44.29 -1.82 -43.64
N LYS A 623 -43.99 -1.69 -44.94
CA LYS A 623 -44.42 -0.58 -45.79
C LYS A 623 -45.91 -0.17 -45.59
N GLN A 624 -46.80 -1.16 -45.45
CA GLN A 624 -48.26 -0.90 -45.33
C GLN A 624 -48.73 -0.41 -43.95
N TYR A 625 -47.80 -0.41 -42.94
CA TYR A 625 -48.07 -0.04 -41.56
C TYR A 625 -47.33 1.24 -41.15
N ILE A 626 -46.60 1.85 -42.07
CA ILE A 626 -45.86 3.10 -41.88
C ILE A 626 -46.63 4.20 -42.63
N GLU A 627 -46.70 5.39 -42.02
CA GLU A 627 -47.29 6.56 -42.69
C GLU A 627 -46.55 6.81 -44.02
N PRO A 628 -47.25 7.07 -45.11
CA PRO A 628 -46.65 7.24 -46.43
C PRO A 628 -45.55 8.28 -46.49
N SER A 629 -45.67 9.38 -45.76
CA SER A 629 -44.66 10.45 -45.64
C SER A 629 -43.36 9.93 -45.02
N ASP A 630 -43.47 9.18 -43.92
CA ASP A 630 -42.35 8.68 -43.18
C ASP A 630 -41.64 7.54 -43.92
N TYR A 631 -42.41 6.70 -44.61
CA TYR A 631 -41.86 5.67 -45.51
C TYR A 631 -41.02 6.28 -46.63
N ASP A 632 -41.55 7.33 -47.32
CA ASP A 632 -40.82 8.01 -48.38
C ASP A 632 -39.60 8.76 -47.84
N GLU A 633 -39.67 9.34 -46.65
CA GLU A 633 -38.56 10.00 -45.97
C GLU A 633 -37.46 8.99 -45.60
N MET A 634 -37.79 7.87 -44.92
CA MET A 634 -36.83 6.82 -44.61
C MET A 634 -36.14 6.31 -45.87
N ARG A 635 -36.91 6.03 -46.94
CA ARG A 635 -36.38 5.52 -48.20
C ARG A 635 -35.41 6.51 -48.86
N ASN A 636 -35.72 7.79 -48.85
CA ASN A 636 -34.88 8.83 -49.43
C ASN A 636 -33.60 9.02 -48.62
N LYS A 637 -33.68 9.03 -47.29
CA LYS A 637 -32.54 9.14 -46.41
C LYS A 637 -31.62 7.90 -46.52
N LEU A 638 -32.18 6.68 -46.61
CA LEU A 638 -31.43 5.46 -46.86
C LEU A 638 -30.64 5.50 -48.17
N ASN A 639 -31.27 5.98 -49.24
CA ASN A 639 -30.60 6.13 -50.53
C ASN A 639 -29.48 7.18 -50.46
N THR A 640 -29.69 8.29 -49.77
CA THR A 640 -28.70 9.34 -49.58
C THR A 640 -27.52 8.83 -48.74
N LEU A 641 -27.80 8.09 -47.66
CA LEU A 641 -26.78 7.48 -46.77
C LEU A 641 -25.84 6.52 -47.56
N ARG A 642 -26.43 5.72 -48.45
CA ARG A 642 -25.70 4.77 -49.30
C ARG A 642 -24.80 5.41 -50.35
N THR A 643 -25.15 6.63 -50.77
CA THR A 643 -24.47 7.33 -51.89
C THR A 643 -23.50 8.42 -51.45
N THR A 644 -23.61 8.91 -50.21
CA THR A 644 -22.71 9.95 -49.70
C THR A 644 -21.37 9.36 -49.20
N SER A 645 -20.27 10.08 -49.48
CA SER A 645 -18.95 9.79 -48.93
C SER A 645 -18.61 10.69 -47.72
N ASP A 646 -19.44 11.67 -47.43
CA ASP A 646 -19.23 12.60 -46.31
C ASP A 646 -19.63 11.94 -44.98
N LYS A 647 -18.65 11.78 -44.09
CA LYS A 647 -18.77 11.09 -42.79
C LYS A 647 -19.77 11.80 -41.86
N PHE A 648 -19.70 13.13 -41.73
CA PHE A 648 -20.62 13.91 -40.90
C PHE A 648 -22.07 13.82 -41.40
N LYS A 649 -22.24 13.84 -42.71
CA LYS A 649 -23.53 13.68 -43.32
C LYS A 649 -24.09 12.26 -43.13
N LYS A 650 -23.24 11.23 -43.16
CA LYS A 650 -23.64 9.87 -42.84
C LYS A 650 -24.11 9.73 -41.40
N GLU A 651 -23.36 10.29 -40.44
CA GLU A 651 -23.73 10.28 -39.01
C GLU A 651 -25.06 11.01 -38.76
N SER A 652 -25.24 12.19 -39.33
CA SER A 652 -26.49 12.94 -39.22
C SER A 652 -27.68 12.16 -39.81
N LEU A 653 -27.53 11.61 -41.02
CA LEU A 653 -28.57 10.82 -41.67
C LEU A 653 -28.90 9.55 -40.89
N ASN A 654 -27.90 8.88 -40.33
CA ASN A 654 -28.13 7.68 -39.55
C ASN A 654 -28.88 7.97 -38.24
N LYS A 655 -28.58 9.08 -37.57
CA LYS A 655 -29.32 9.54 -36.40
C LYS A 655 -30.75 9.93 -36.75
N GLU A 656 -30.95 10.65 -37.83
CA GLU A 656 -32.30 11.04 -38.30
C GLU A 656 -33.14 9.82 -38.67
N LEU A 657 -32.51 8.78 -39.26
CA LEU A 657 -33.17 7.51 -39.57
C LEU A 657 -33.50 6.73 -38.28
N GLU A 658 -32.64 6.76 -37.30
CA GLU A 658 -32.87 6.16 -35.98
C GLU A 658 -34.04 6.82 -35.27
N ASP A 659 -34.05 8.15 -35.19
CA ASP A 659 -35.14 8.93 -34.58
C ASP A 659 -36.49 8.66 -35.24
N LEU A 660 -36.52 8.56 -36.59
CA LEU A 660 -37.71 8.27 -37.35
C LEU A 660 -38.15 6.79 -37.18
N ALA A 661 -37.23 5.86 -37.20
CA ALA A 661 -37.50 4.43 -36.99
C ALA A 661 -38.05 4.12 -35.61
N ASN A 662 -37.58 4.82 -34.59
CA ASN A 662 -38.00 4.63 -33.19
C ASN A 662 -39.48 4.97 -32.96
N GLN A 663 -40.08 5.82 -33.81
CA GLN A 663 -41.54 6.10 -33.79
C GLN A 663 -42.36 4.84 -34.09
N TYR A 664 -41.75 3.87 -34.77
CA TYR A 664 -42.35 2.59 -35.15
C TYR A 664 -41.84 1.41 -34.29
N GLY A 665 -41.50 1.65 -33.02
CA GLY A 665 -40.94 0.68 -32.11
C GLY A 665 -41.75 -0.61 -31.96
N LEU A 666 -43.10 -0.52 -32.07
CA LEU A 666 -43.97 -1.71 -32.06
C LEU A 666 -43.68 -2.67 -33.23
N LEU A 667 -43.48 -2.13 -34.43
CA LEU A 667 -43.16 -2.93 -35.63
C LEU A 667 -41.77 -3.56 -35.53
N LEU A 668 -40.82 -2.82 -34.98
CA LEU A 668 -39.47 -3.31 -34.72
C LEU A 668 -39.49 -4.47 -33.71
N ASN A 669 -40.25 -4.32 -32.62
CA ASN A 669 -40.42 -5.39 -31.62
C ASN A 669 -41.06 -6.66 -32.21
N ILE A 670 -42.05 -6.53 -33.06
CA ILE A 670 -42.61 -7.67 -33.80
C ILE A 670 -41.54 -8.35 -34.66
N PHE A 671 -40.67 -7.57 -35.30
CA PHE A 671 -39.59 -8.09 -36.15
C PHE A 671 -38.52 -8.89 -35.37
N LEU A 672 -38.29 -8.58 -34.08
CA LEU A 672 -37.36 -9.37 -33.23
C LEU A 672 -37.75 -10.84 -33.19
N PHE A 673 -39.02 -11.18 -33.13
CA PHE A 673 -39.47 -12.56 -33.17
C PHE A 673 -39.18 -13.23 -34.53
N LYS A 674 -39.16 -12.47 -35.64
CA LYS A 674 -38.69 -12.99 -36.92
C LYS A 674 -37.19 -13.30 -36.92
N ILE A 675 -36.41 -12.47 -36.25
CA ILE A 675 -34.97 -12.70 -36.09
C ILE A 675 -34.73 -13.99 -35.26
N VAL A 676 -35.46 -14.14 -34.14
CA VAL A 676 -35.39 -15.38 -33.33
C VAL A 676 -35.78 -16.58 -34.15
N ALA A 677 -36.90 -16.50 -34.92
CA ALA A 677 -37.34 -17.61 -35.74
C ALA A 677 -36.28 -18.10 -36.76
N ASN A 678 -35.45 -17.18 -37.26
CA ASN A 678 -34.40 -17.48 -38.23
C ASN A 678 -33.09 -17.96 -37.59
N ASN A 679 -32.81 -17.60 -36.33
CA ASN A 679 -31.50 -17.80 -35.70
C ASN A 679 -31.57 -18.56 -34.37
N ALA A 680 -32.73 -19.12 -33.99
CA ALA A 680 -32.89 -19.76 -32.69
C ALA A 680 -31.95 -20.95 -32.48
N LYS A 681 -31.48 -21.10 -31.25
CA LYS A 681 -30.56 -22.17 -30.80
C LYS A 681 -31.24 -23.57 -30.88
N THR A 682 -32.57 -23.61 -30.86
CA THR A 682 -33.33 -24.89 -30.98
C THR A 682 -34.47 -24.78 -32.03
N PRO A 683 -34.79 -25.89 -32.72
CA PRO A 683 -35.94 -25.91 -33.66
C PRO A 683 -37.27 -25.58 -32.98
N GLN A 684 -37.44 -25.88 -31.71
CA GLN A 684 -38.65 -25.63 -30.94
C GLN A 684 -38.82 -24.14 -30.67
N ASP A 685 -37.77 -23.42 -30.31
CA ASP A 685 -37.79 -21.97 -30.12
C ASP A 685 -38.03 -21.26 -31.47
N ALA A 686 -37.45 -21.75 -32.57
CA ALA A 686 -37.67 -21.21 -33.90
C ALA A 686 -39.15 -21.32 -34.32
N ALA A 687 -39.80 -22.49 -34.11
CA ALA A 687 -41.19 -22.73 -34.41
C ALA A 687 -42.13 -21.83 -33.56
N ARG A 688 -41.85 -21.72 -32.26
CA ARG A 688 -42.60 -20.85 -31.33
C ARG A 688 -42.47 -19.37 -31.69
N ALA A 689 -41.29 -18.91 -32.06
CA ALA A 689 -41.02 -17.57 -32.48
C ALA A 689 -41.72 -17.22 -33.81
N ASN A 690 -41.74 -18.14 -34.78
CA ASN A 690 -42.49 -17.99 -36.04
C ASN A 690 -43.99 -17.86 -35.76
N CYS A 691 -44.56 -18.75 -34.92
CA CYS A 691 -45.99 -18.69 -34.57
C CYS A 691 -46.35 -17.32 -33.93
N ALA A 692 -45.56 -16.87 -32.95
CA ALA A 692 -45.75 -15.59 -32.30
C ALA A 692 -45.66 -14.43 -33.29
N PHE A 693 -44.69 -14.44 -34.21
CA PHE A 693 -44.58 -13.44 -35.27
C PHE A 693 -45.81 -13.40 -36.18
N ASP A 694 -46.27 -14.57 -36.68
CA ASP A 694 -47.43 -14.64 -37.57
C ASP A 694 -48.72 -14.20 -36.87
N GLU A 695 -48.92 -14.58 -35.60
CA GLU A 695 -50.07 -14.13 -34.81
C GLU A 695 -50.03 -12.62 -34.55
N MET A 696 -48.87 -12.03 -34.24
CA MET A 696 -48.73 -10.58 -34.09
C MET A 696 -49.00 -9.83 -35.42
N ILE A 697 -48.54 -10.35 -36.58
CA ILE A 697 -48.83 -9.79 -37.89
C ILE A 697 -50.33 -9.86 -38.19
N GLN A 698 -51.01 -10.93 -37.79
CA GLN A 698 -52.46 -11.04 -37.96
C GLN A 698 -53.21 -10.01 -37.06
N ALA A 699 -52.81 -9.88 -35.81
CA ALA A 699 -53.33 -8.87 -34.89
C ALA A 699 -53.06 -7.45 -35.39
N LEU A 700 -51.91 -7.19 -35.97
CA LEU A 700 -51.56 -5.90 -36.60
C LEU A 700 -52.50 -5.55 -37.77
N ARG A 701 -52.86 -6.54 -38.62
CA ARG A 701 -53.80 -6.37 -39.71
C ARG A 701 -55.21 -5.99 -39.27
N THR A 702 -55.63 -6.44 -38.08
CA THR A 702 -56.94 -6.16 -37.49
C THR A 702 -56.93 -4.96 -36.56
N GLY A 703 -55.78 -4.34 -36.32
CA GLY A 703 -55.61 -3.20 -35.42
C GLY A 703 -55.68 -3.58 -33.93
N ASP A 704 -55.57 -4.86 -33.58
CA ASP A 704 -55.65 -5.34 -32.17
C ASP A 704 -54.33 -5.21 -31.46
N ILE A 705 -53.97 -4.00 -31.07
CA ILE A 705 -52.73 -3.68 -30.30
C ILE A 705 -52.65 -4.44 -28.94
N PRO A 706 -53.77 -4.57 -28.17
CA PRO A 706 -53.73 -5.37 -26.94
C PRO A 706 -53.35 -6.84 -27.18
N ALA A 707 -53.80 -7.46 -28.27
CA ALA A 707 -53.41 -8.83 -28.62
C ALA A 707 -51.91 -8.93 -28.93
N ILE A 708 -51.35 -7.97 -29.67
CA ILE A 708 -49.90 -7.90 -29.94
C ILE A 708 -49.09 -7.89 -28.62
N ARG A 709 -49.45 -7.01 -27.70
CA ARG A 709 -48.77 -6.91 -26.40
C ARG A 709 -48.86 -8.18 -25.57
N ARG A 710 -50.00 -8.87 -25.60
CA ARG A 710 -50.16 -10.17 -24.90
C ARG A 710 -49.26 -11.24 -25.49
N ILE A 711 -49.25 -11.38 -26.84
CA ILE A 711 -48.40 -12.35 -27.52
C ILE A 711 -46.91 -12.07 -27.25
N GLN A 712 -46.51 -10.80 -27.21
CA GLN A 712 -45.14 -10.41 -26.83
C GLN A 712 -44.80 -10.87 -25.43
N ASN A 713 -45.60 -10.56 -24.43
CA ASN A 713 -45.37 -10.92 -23.04
C ASN A 713 -45.33 -12.44 -22.83
N ASP A 714 -46.24 -13.19 -23.50
CA ASP A 714 -46.31 -14.65 -23.41
C ASP A 714 -45.08 -15.36 -24.02
N ASN A 715 -44.29 -14.63 -24.81
CA ASN A 715 -43.11 -15.15 -25.51
C ASN A 715 -41.81 -14.36 -25.26
N GLU A 716 -41.78 -13.49 -24.26
CA GLU A 716 -40.63 -12.66 -23.91
C GLU A 716 -39.37 -13.49 -23.60
N ASP A 717 -39.56 -14.67 -23.02
CA ASP A 717 -38.48 -15.62 -22.71
C ASP A 717 -37.68 -16.06 -23.95
N LEU A 718 -38.28 -16.02 -25.14
CA LEU A 718 -37.58 -16.40 -26.38
C LEU A 718 -36.52 -15.38 -26.77
N LEU A 719 -36.73 -14.09 -26.52
CA LEU A 719 -35.75 -13.05 -26.81
C LEU A 719 -34.55 -13.20 -25.91
N ALA A 720 -34.78 -13.37 -24.58
CA ALA A 720 -33.72 -13.54 -23.59
C ALA A 720 -32.90 -14.82 -23.81
N LYS A 721 -33.54 -15.97 -24.11
CA LYS A 721 -32.86 -17.26 -24.33
C LYS A 721 -31.97 -17.29 -25.57
N ASN A 722 -32.31 -16.49 -26.59
CA ASN A 722 -31.61 -16.53 -27.87
C ASN A 722 -30.64 -15.36 -28.06
N ASP A 723 -30.40 -14.56 -27.04
CA ASP A 723 -29.52 -13.38 -27.06
C ASP A 723 -29.82 -12.44 -28.26
N VAL A 724 -31.11 -12.27 -28.61
CA VAL A 724 -31.51 -11.47 -29.76
C VAL A 724 -31.83 -10.05 -29.31
N GLY A 725 -30.94 -9.14 -29.65
CA GLY A 725 -31.11 -7.68 -29.62
C GLY A 725 -30.78 -7.08 -31.00
N ILE A 726 -31.25 -5.93 -31.29
CA ILE A 726 -30.80 -5.15 -32.46
C ILE A 726 -29.60 -4.33 -32.00
N GLY A 727 -28.41 -4.91 -32.02
CA GLY A 727 -27.15 -4.30 -31.50
C GLY A 727 -27.00 -4.45 -29.97
N ASP A 728 -25.77 -4.63 -29.51
CA ASP A 728 -25.46 -4.68 -28.07
C ASP A 728 -25.92 -3.38 -27.40
N GLY A 729 -26.92 -3.48 -26.53
CA GLY A 729 -27.41 -2.36 -25.71
C GLY A 729 -28.77 -1.78 -26.07
N PHE A 730 -29.52 -2.35 -27.02
CA PHE A 730 -30.84 -1.84 -27.40
C PHE A 730 -31.95 -2.53 -26.62
N SER A 731 -32.40 -1.94 -25.53
CA SER A 731 -33.74 -2.17 -24.96
C SER A 731 -34.71 -1.11 -25.51
N ILE A 732 -35.65 -1.53 -26.34
CA ILE A 732 -36.72 -0.65 -26.76
C ILE A 732 -37.67 -0.47 -25.56
N GLU A 733 -37.56 0.65 -24.84
CA GLU A 733 -38.62 1.05 -23.89
C GLU A 733 -39.91 1.29 -24.67
N ILE A 734 -40.93 0.47 -24.39
CA ILE A 734 -42.27 0.69 -24.91
C ILE A 734 -42.80 1.95 -24.21
N GLY A 735 -42.73 3.08 -24.89
CA GLY A 735 -43.37 4.31 -24.45
C GLY A 735 -44.83 4.03 -24.06
N ARG A 736 -45.21 4.53 -22.89
CA ARG A 736 -46.59 4.45 -22.35
C ARG A 736 -47.61 5.15 -23.25
#